data_5cef1ee3f4a3e2b1c7488a502896851b
#
_entry.id   5cef1ee3f4a3e2b1c7488a502896851b
#
_cell.length_a   1.000
_cell.length_b   1.000
_cell.length_c   1.000
_cell.angle_alpha   90.00
_cell.angle_beta   90.00
_cell.angle_gamma   90.00
#
_symmetry.space_group_name_H-M   'P 1'
#
loop_
_entity.id
_entity.type
_entity.pdbx_description
1 polymer ?
#
loop_
_entity_poly.entity_id
_entity_poly.type
_entity_poly.pdbx_seq_one_letter_code
_entity_poly.pdbx_strand_id
1 'polypeptide(L)'
;MSLKNLGDVSYFRLNNEINRPVNGQIPLHKDKEALRAFFLENVKPNSMAFNNITDKINYLIENDYIESEFIGKYEPAFIEKLSAEIHSQKFRFQSFMAAYKFYQQYALKTNDGESYLESIEDRVLFNALYFADGDENLASDLANEMIHQRYQPATPSFLNAGRSRRGELVSCFLIQVTDDMNSIGRSINSALQLSRIGGGVGISLSNLREAGAPIKGYAGAASGVVPVMKLFEDSFSYSNQLGQRQGAGVVYLDVFHPDILAFLSTKKENADEKVRVKTLSLGVTVPDKFYELARNNEDMYLFSPYSVEKEYGKPYNYIDITAMYDELVANPNITKTKINARELETEISKLQQESGYPYIVNVDTANRHNPIDGKIIMSNLCSEILQVQTPSELNDAQEFVKLGTDISCNLGSTNILNMMTSPDFGRSIRAMTRALTFVTDSSSIDAVPSIKNGNQQAHTFGLGAMGLHSYLAKHHIKYGSPESVEFTNIYFMLMNYWTLVESNNIARERQETFVGFEKSKYADGSYFDKYVTGQYVPKSDRIKELFDGHFIPQAKDWEELRELVKKDGLYHQNRLAVAPNGSISYINDCSASIHPITQRIEERQEKKIGKIYYPANGLSTDTIPFYTSAYDMDMRKVIDVYAAATEHVDQGLSLTLFLRSELPKEIYEWKTENKQTTRDLSILRNYAFNKGIKSIYYIRTYTDDGEEVGSNQCESCVI
;
A
#
# COMPACT_ATOMS: atom_id res chain seq x y z
N MET A 1 -30.68 10.55 -9.56
CA MET A 1 -30.76 10.36 -11.03
C MET A 1 -31.78 9.28 -11.36
N SER A 2 -32.89 9.66 -12.03
CA SER A 2 -33.78 8.67 -12.62
C SER A 2 -32.97 7.83 -13.62
N LEU A 3 -33.16 6.53 -13.60
CA LEU A 3 -32.56 5.54 -14.51
C LEU A 3 -32.99 5.80 -15.97
N LYS A 4 -32.57 6.91 -16.57
CA LYS A 4 -32.50 7.02 -18.03
C LYS A 4 -31.41 6.05 -18.48
N ASN A 5 -31.70 5.24 -19.50
CA ASN A 5 -30.80 4.25 -20.08
C ASN A 5 -29.37 4.83 -20.23
N LEU A 6 -28.47 4.47 -19.31
CA LEU A 6 -27.07 4.93 -19.27
C LEU A 6 -26.27 4.55 -20.52
N GLY A 7 -26.79 3.60 -21.34
CA GLY A 7 -26.20 3.24 -22.63
C GLY A 7 -26.31 4.28 -23.75
N ASP A 8 -27.14 5.32 -23.57
CA ASP A 8 -27.34 6.39 -24.58
C ASP A 8 -26.51 7.66 -24.30
N VAL A 9 -25.66 7.69 -23.27
CA VAL A 9 -24.85 8.85 -22.92
C VAL A 9 -23.64 8.93 -23.83
N SER A 10 -23.45 10.07 -24.50
CA SER A 10 -22.50 10.22 -25.61
C SER A 10 -21.06 9.89 -25.22
N TYR A 11 -20.61 10.31 -24.01
CA TYR A 11 -19.22 10.10 -23.58
C TYR A 11 -18.89 8.62 -23.30
N PHE A 12 -19.84 7.79 -22.83
CA PHE A 12 -19.62 6.35 -22.69
C PHE A 12 -19.56 5.67 -24.04
N ARG A 13 -20.46 6.05 -24.97
CA ARG A 13 -20.45 5.51 -26.32
C ARG A 13 -19.14 5.83 -27.04
N LEU A 14 -18.66 7.07 -26.95
CA LEU A 14 -17.37 7.49 -27.52
C LEU A 14 -16.20 6.73 -26.93
N ASN A 15 -16.17 6.55 -25.60
CA ASN A 15 -15.12 5.76 -24.96
C ASN A 15 -15.17 4.28 -25.42
N ASN A 16 -16.36 3.69 -25.53
CA ASN A 16 -16.50 2.29 -25.99
C ASN A 16 -16.10 2.09 -27.47
N GLU A 17 -16.05 3.16 -28.28
CA GLU A 17 -15.53 3.09 -29.66
C GLU A 17 -14.03 2.77 -29.72
N ILE A 18 -13.27 3.01 -28.64
CA ILE A 18 -11.83 2.67 -28.55
C ILE A 18 -11.62 1.16 -28.83
N ASN A 19 -12.53 0.30 -28.40
CA ASN A 19 -12.44 -1.15 -28.60
C ASN A 19 -12.86 -1.61 -30.00
N ARG A 20 -13.10 -0.68 -30.93
CA ARG A 20 -13.51 -0.98 -32.31
C ARG A 20 -12.45 -0.48 -33.29
N PRO A 21 -11.46 -1.33 -33.67
CA PRO A 21 -10.43 -0.90 -34.61
C PRO A 21 -11.05 -0.41 -35.94
N VAL A 22 -10.55 0.72 -36.44
CA VAL A 22 -10.91 1.27 -37.73
C VAL A 22 -9.70 1.09 -38.65
N ASN A 23 -9.87 0.37 -39.76
CA ASN A 23 -8.77 0.03 -40.68
C ASN A 23 -7.55 -0.60 -39.98
N GLY A 24 -7.79 -1.45 -38.95
CA GLY A 24 -6.74 -2.10 -38.16
C GLY A 24 -6.04 -1.20 -37.13
N GLN A 25 -6.48 0.05 -36.98
CA GLN A 25 -5.94 0.97 -35.99
C GLN A 25 -6.93 1.23 -34.86
N ILE A 26 -6.44 1.24 -33.64
CA ILE A 26 -7.24 1.57 -32.44
C ILE A 26 -7.48 3.09 -32.44
N PRO A 27 -8.74 3.55 -32.36
CA PRO A 27 -9.07 4.97 -32.42
C PRO A 27 -8.87 5.66 -31.06
N LEU A 28 -7.62 5.78 -30.57
CA LEU A 28 -7.27 6.35 -29.25
C LEU A 28 -7.80 7.79 -29.05
N HIS A 29 -7.99 8.57 -30.14
CA HIS A 29 -8.56 9.91 -30.07
C HIS A 29 -9.98 9.93 -29.48
N LYS A 30 -10.69 8.82 -29.52
CA LYS A 30 -12.04 8.68 -28.94
C LYS A 30 -12.06 8.87 -27.43
N ASP A 31 -10.96 8.60 -26.72
CA ASP A 31 -10.83 8.92 -25.30
C ASP A 31 -10.89 10.43 -25.05
N LYS A 32 -10.21 11.23 -25.88
CA LYS A 32 -10.26 12.70 -25.79
C LYS A 32 -11.64 13.27 -26.16
N GLU A 33 -12.31 12.66 -27.14
CA GLU A 33 -13.68 13.03 -27.50
C GLU A 33 -14.64 12.71 -26.33
N ALA A 34 -14.51 11.53 -25.71
CA ALA A 34 -15.28 11.15 -24.54
C ALA A 34 -15.04 12.09 -23.34
N LEU A 35 -13.79 12.42 -23.08
CA LEU A 35 -13.41 13.40 -22.05
C LEU A 35 -14.10 14.75 -22.27
N ARG A 36 -14.04 15.27 -23.51
CA ARG A 36 -14.68 16.55 -23.86
C ARG A 36 -16.19 16.49 -23.69
N ALA A 37 -16.82 15.42 -24.17
CA ALA A 37 -18.27 15.20 -24.03
C ALA A 37 -18.68 15.12 -22.57
N PHE A 38 -17.91 14.42 -21.72
CA PHE A 38 -18.15 14.33 -20.27
C PHE A 38 -18.17 15.71 -19.60
N PHE A 39 -17.21 16.57 -19.93
CA PHE A 39 -17.20 17.95 -19.41
C PHE A 39 -18.40 18.77 -19.86
N LEU A 40 -18.79 18.69 -21.14
CA LEU A 40 -19.88 19.49 -21.70
C LEU A 40 -21.25 19.02 -21.25
N GLU A 41 -21.46 17.72 -21.11
CA GLU A 41 -22.76 17.11 -20.86
C GLU A 41 -23.02 16.81 -19.37
N ASN A 42 -21.95 16.61 -18.58
CA ASN A 42 -22.06 16.23 -17.17
C ASN A 42 -21.45 17.26 -16.22
N VAL A 43 -20.15 17.55 -16.37
CA VAL A 43 -19.45 18.37 -15.36
C VAL A 43 -19.95 19.80 -15.37
N LYS A 44 -19.88 20.49 -16.52
CA LYS A 44 -20.21 21.91 -16.63
C LYS A 44 -21.67 22.22 -16.25
N PRO A 45 -22.70 21.46 -16.71
CA PRO A 45 -24.09 21.73 -16.36
C PRO A 45 -24.41 21.50 -14.88
N ASN A 46 -23.68 20.58 -14.21
CA ASN A 46 -23.91 20.21 -12.83
C ASN A 46 -22.91 20.84 -11.86
N SER A 47 -22.06 21.76 -12.29
CA SER A 47 -21.14 22.48 -11.39
C SER A 47 -21.78 23.77 -10.88
N MET A 48 -21.76 23.95 -9.57
CA MET A 48 -22.21 25.20 -8.95
C MET A 48 -21.21 26.31 -9.22
N ALA A 49 -21.67 27.45 -9.71
CA ALA A 49 -20.83 28.60 -10.00
C ALA A 49 -20.78 29.57 -8.81
N PHE A 50 -19.61 30.14 -8.54
CA PHE A 50 -19.36 31.16 -7.53
C PHE A 50 -18.65 32.35 -8.18
N ASN A 51 -18.84 33.56 -7.66
CA ASN A 51 -18.24 34.75 -8.21
C ASN A 51 -16.72 34.79 -8.00
N ASN A 52 -16.28 34.31 -6.83
CA ASN A 52 -14.87 34.24 -6.43
C ASN A 52 -14.67 33.12 -5.42
N ILE A 53 -13.41 32.88 -5.02
CA ILE A 53 -13.07 31.82 -4.06
C ILE A 53 -13.57 32.13 -2.64
N THR A 54 -13.62 33.39 -2.25
CA THR A 54 -14.12 33.82 -0.95
C THR A 54 -15.60 33.52 -0.79
N ASP A 55 -16.43 33.85 -1.80
CA ASP A 55 -17.87 33.51 -1.81
C ASP A 55 -18.07 32.00 -1.72
N LYS A 56 -17.25 31.23 -2.44
CA LYS A 56 -17.29 29.78 -2.41
C LYS A 56 -16.96 29.22 -1.02
N ILE A 57 -15.88 29.66 -0.40
CA ILE A 57 -15.46 29.24 0.93
C ILE A 57 -16.55 29.55 1.96
N ASN A 58 -17.12 30.76 1.94
CA ASN A 58 -18.19 31.13 2.84
C ASN A 58 -19.41 30.20 2.68
N TYR A 59 -19.83 29.95 1.44
CA TYR A 59 -20.91 29.00 1.17
C TYR A 59 -20.61 27.58 1.70
N LEU A 60 -19.39 27.10 1.50
CA LEU A 60 -18.99 25.76 1.94
C LEU A 60 -18.96 25.64 3.48
N ILE A 61 -18.52 26.69 4.18
CA ILE A 61 -18.51 26.73 5.66
C ILE A 61 -19.96 26.85 6.19
N GLU A 62 -20.75 27.78 5.68
CA GLU A 62 -22.15 28.01 6.11
C GLU A 62 -23.04 26.77 5.94
N ASN A 63 -22.75 25.93 4.94
CA ASN A 63 -23.50 24.69 4.68
C ASN A 63 -22.83 23.43 5.23
N ASP A 64 -21.82 23.56 6.11
CA ASP A 64 -21.15 22.45 6.79
C ASP A 64 -20.49 21.44 5.82
N TYR A 65 -19.87 21.94 4.73
CA TYR A 65 -19.10 21.13 3.79
C TYR A 65 -17.61 21.07 4.13
N ILE A 66 -17.03 22.19 4.62
CA ILE A 66 -15.62 22.28 5.01
C ILE A 66 -15.49 22.87 6.42
N GLU A 67 -14.41 22.46 7.11
CA GLU A 67 -14.07 22.97 8.44
C GLU A 67 -13.58 24.42 8.33
N SER A 68 -14.08 25.33 9.18
CA SER A 68 -13.65 26.73 9.19
C SER A 68 -12.27 26.91 9.81
N GLU A 69 -11.85 26.00 10.69
CA GLU A 69 -10.63 26.12 11.49
C GLU A 69 -9.37 26.22 10.62
N PHE A 70 -9.18 25.33 9.64
CA PHE A 70 -7.98 25.37 8.80
C PHE A 70 -7.95 26.58 7.85
N ILE A 71 -9.12 27.04 7.39
CA ILE A 71 -9.24 28.27 6.59
C ILE A 71 -8.84 29.49 7.40
N GLY A 72 -9.26 29.55 8.65
CA GLY A 72 -8.97 30.65 9.57
C GLY A 72 -7.48 30.81 9.96
N LYS A 73 -6.62 29.85 9.58
CA LYS A 73 -5.17 29.95 9.78
C LYS A 73 -4.46 30.80 8.74
N TYR A 74 -5.18 31.26 7.71
CA TYR A 74 -4.61 32.01 6.58
C TYR A 74 -5.35 33.35 6.36
N GLU A 75 -4.58 34.35 5.93
CA GLU A 75 -5.18 35.60 5.49
C GLU A 75 -5.99 35.41 4.19
N PRO A 76 -7.19 35.99 4.06
CA PRO A 76 -8.01 35.83 2.86
C PRO A 76 -7.27 36.20 1.55
N ALA A 77 -6.45 37.24 1.59
CA ALA A 77 -5.65 37.66 0.44
C ALA A 77 -4.63 36.60 -0.03
N PHE A 78 -4.08 35.81 0.91
CA PHE A 78 -3.21 34.71 0.56
C PHE A 78 -4.01 33.59 -0.14
N ILE A 79 -5.17 33.23 0.37
CA ILE A 79 -6.02 32.19 -0.22
C ILE A 79 -6.44 32.60 -1.64
N GLU A 80 -6.85 33.85 -1.84
CA GLU A 80 -7.21 34.38 -3.15
C GLU A 80 -6.03 34.30 -4.14
N LYS A 81 -4.84 34.70 -3.69
CA LYS A 81 -3.61 34.63 -4.48
C LYS A 81 -3.28 33.19 -4.85
N LEU A 82 -3.24 32.28 -3.88
CA LEU A 82 -2.92 30.87 -4.11
C LEU A 82 -3.94 30.19 -5.04
N SER A 83 -5.22 30.48 -4.86
CA SER A 83 -6.28 30.01 -5.76
C SER A 83 -6.04 30.49 -7.21
N ALA A 84 -5.72 31.79 -7.38
CA ALA A 84 -5.42 32.34 -8.70
C ALA A 84 -4.18 31.70 -9.35
N GLU A 85 -3.13 31.44 -8.57
CA GLU A 85 -1.92 30.74 -9.02
C GLU A 85 -2.22 29.33 -9.49
N ILE A 86 -2.99 28.55 -8.71
CA ILE A 86 -3.41 27.20 -9.07
C ILE A 86 -4.23 27.21 -10.38
N HIS A 87 -5.24 28.07 -10.48
CA HIS A 87 -6.07 28.18 -11.69
C HIS A 87 -5.29 28.68 -12.91
N SER A 88 -4.21 29.46 -12.71
CA SER A 88 -3.35 29.94 -13.79
C SER A 88 -2.61 28.81 -14.50
N GLN A 89 -2.43 27.64 -13.84
CA GLN A 89 -1.80 26.46 -14.44
C GLN A 89 -2.69 25.80 -15.51
N LYS A 90 -3.99 26.16 -15.57
CA LYS A 90 -4.94 25.67 -16.59
C LYS A 90 -4.93 24.14 -16.68
N PHE A 91 -5.01 23.46 -15.53
CA PHE A 91 -5.00 22.00 -15.44
C PHE A 91 -5.98 21.36 -16.44
N ARG A 92 -5.59 20.23 -17.01
CA ARG A 92 -6.44 19.43 -17.92
C ARG A 92 -6.21 17.95 -17.65
N PHE A 93 -7.27 17.23 -17.35
CA PHE A 93 -7.23 15.78 -17.32
C PHE A 93 -6.76 15.21 -18.66
N GLN A 94 -5.95 14.19 -18.61
CA GLN A 94 -5.34 13.60 -19.82
C GLN A 94 -6.14 12.44 -20.41
N SER A 95 -7.09 11.88 -19.66
CA SER A 95 -7.96 10.79 -20.10
C SER A 95 -9.38 10.96 -19.59
N PHE A 96 -10.34 10.30 -20.27
CA PHE A 96 -11.73 10.23 -19.80
C PHE A 96 -11.81 9.57 -18.42
N MET A 97 -11.08 8.46 -18.21
CA MET A 97 -11.03 7.77 -16.94
C MET A 97 -10.58 8.69 -15.79
N ALA A 98 -9.54 9.49 -15.99
CA ALA A 98 -9.01 10.42 -14.98
C ALA A 98 -10.08 11.42 -14.51
N ALA A 99 -10.75 12.09 -15.45
CA ALA A 99 -11.82 13.04 -15.15
C ALA A 99 -13.03 12.34 -14.50
N TYR A 100 -13.45 11.21 -15.07
CA TYR A 100 -14.57 10.44 -14.57
C TYR A 100 -14.34 10.01 -13.10
N LYS A 101 -13.19 9.41 -12.79
CA LYS A 101 -12.84 9.00 -11.42
C LYS A 101 -12.80 10.19 -10.46
N PHE A 102 -12.20 11.32 -10.86
CA PHE A 102 -12.17 12.50 -10.00
C PHE A 102 -13.58 12.98 -9.65
N TYR A 103 -14.43 13.23 -10.64
CA TYR A 103 -15.77 13.77 -10.40
C TYR A 103 -16.73 12.76 -9.76
N GLN A 104 -16.55 11.46 -9.95
CA GLN A 104 -17.38 10.45 -9.30
C GLN A 104 -17.00 10.18 -7.85
N GLN A 105 -15.70 10.18 -7.53
CA GLN A 105 -15.22 9.71 -6.23
C GLN A 105 -14.62 10.80 -5.33
N TYR A 106 -13.98 11.85 -5.90
CA TYR A 106 -13.18 12.80 -5.12
C TYR A 106 -13.78 14.20 -5.03
N ALA A 107 -14.41 14.68 -6.09
CA ALA A 107 -15.01 16.01 -6.08
C ALA A 107 -16.14 16.10 -5.03
N LEU A 108 -16.11 17.14 -4.20
CA LEU A 108 -17.21 17.45 -3.28
C LEU A 108 -18.48 17.72 -4.05
N LYS A 109 -19.58 17.16 -3.56
CA LYS A 109 -20.94 17.33 -4.14
C LYS A 109 -21.88 17.86 -3.09
N THR A 110 -23.00 18.45 -3.56
CA THR A 110 -24.13 18.74 -2.71
C THR A 110 -24.68 17.50 -2.03
N ASN A 111 -25.35 17.63 -0.88
CA ASN A 111 -25.86 16.51 -0.09
C ASN A 111 -26.82 15.59 -0.86
N ASP A 112 -27.55 16.12 -1.85
CA ASP A 112 -28.38 15.35 -2.78
C ASP A 112 -27.57 14.63 -3.89
N GLY A 113 -26.27 14.96 -4.01
CA GLY A 113 -25.36 14.40 -5.01
C GLY A 113 -25.58 14.93 -6.43
N GLU A 114 -26.40 15.98 -6.61
CA GLU A 114 -26.78 16.47 -7.93
C GLU A 114 -25.76 17.47 -8.51
N SER A 115 -25.08 18.26 -7.67
CA SER A 115 -24.16 19.30 -8.12
C SER A 115 -22.75 19.12 -7.58
N TYR A 116 -21.75 19.43 -8.43
CA TYR A 116 -20.34 19.49 -8.04
C TYR A 116 -20.03 20.84 -7.40
N LEU A 117 -19.40 20.81 -6.23
CA LEU A 117 -18.92 21.96 -5.47
C LEU A 117 -17.43 22.23 -5.65
N GLU A 118 -16.66 21.24 -6.08
CA GLU A 118 -15.20 21.34 -6.28
C GLU A 118 -14.81 20.98 -7.72
N SER A 119 -13.84 21.74 -8.24
CA SER A 119 -12.95 21.32 -9.33
C SER A 119 -11.70 20.65 -8.75
N ILE A 120 -10.80 20.16 -9.62
CA ILE A 120 -9.50 19.65 -9.20
C ILE A 120 -8.64 20.74 -8.56
N GLU A 121 -8.71 21.96 -9.10
CA GLU A 121 -8.00 23.14 -8.59
C GLU A 121 -8.46 23.47 -7.16
N ASP A 122 -9.78 23.41 -6.90
CA ASP A 122 -10.32 23.62 -5.55
C ASP A 122 -9.84 22.52 -4.58
N ARG A 123 -9.88 21.25 -5.02
CA ARG A 123 -9.44 20.12 -4.18
C ARG A 123 -7.96 20.24 -3.83
N VAL A 124 -7.14 20.66 -4.80
CA VAL A 124 -5.72 20.95 -4.58
C VAL A 124 -5.54 22.09 -3.58
N LEU A 125 -6.27 23.21 -3.75
CA LEU A 125 -6.22 24.34 -2.83
C LEU A 125 -6.54 23.91 -1.38
N PHE A 126 -7.67 23.23 -1.17
CA PHE A 126 -8.08 22.82 0.18
C PHE A 126 -7.15 21.79 0.80
N ASN A 127 -6.62 20.85 0.03
CA ASN A 127 -5.59 19.92 0.52
C ASN A 127 -4.30 20.66 0.91
N ALA A 128 -3.82 21.57 0.09
CA ALA A 128 -2.60 22.33 0.35
C ALA A 128 -2.71 23.17 1.63
N LEU A 129 -3.81 23.90 1.79
CA LEU A 129 -4.07 24.69 3.01
C LEU A 129 -4.20 23.80 4.24
N TYR A 130 -4.90 22.67 4.12
CA TYR A 130 -5.13 21.76 5.23
C TYR A 130 -3.83 21.11 5.73
N PHE A 131 -3.00 20.59 4.82
CA PHE A 131 -1.76 19.92 5.18
C PHE A 131 -0.64 20.85 5.60
N ALA A 132 -0.68 22.11 5.17
CA ALA A 132 0.34 23.10 5.54
C ALA A 132 0.07 23.78 6.90
N ASP A 133 -1.13 23.61 7.46
CA ASP A 133 -1.47 24.01 8.84
C ASP A 133 -1.12 25.45 9.19
N GLY A 134 -1.31 26.39 8.27
CA GLY A 134 -1.02 27.83 8.45
C GLY A 134 0.34 28.28 7.88
N ASP A 135 1.18 27.37 7.41
CA ASP A 135 2.44 27.72 6.72
C ASP A 135 2.15 28.06 5.24
N GLU A 136 2.18 29.33 4.90
CA GLU A 136 1.90 29.84 3.55
C GLU A 136 2.92 29.34 2.50
N ASN A 137 4.19 29.18 2.88
CA ASN A 137 5.22 28.68 1.97
C ASN A 137 5.00 27.20 1.65
N LEU A 138 4.73 26.41 2.70
CA LEU A 138 4.41 24.98 2.51
C LEU A 138 3.11 24.80 1.73
N ALA A 139 2.07 25.62 1.98
CA ALA A 139 0.83 25.58 1.22
C ALA A 139 1.07 25.85 -0.27
N SER A 140 1.91 26.84 -0.60
CA SER A 140 2.29 27.14 -1.99
C SER A 140 3.08 25.99 -2.64
N ASP A 141 4.03 25.41 -1.92
CA ASP A 141 4.80 24.26 -2.41
C ASP A 141 3.89 23.06 -2.66
N LEU A 142 3.04 22.69 -1.70
CA LEU A 142 2.12 21.56 -1.82
C LEU A 142 1.11 21.76 -2.95
N ALA A 143 0.56 22.96 -3.10
CA ALA A 143 -0.33 23.30 -4.21
C ALA A 143 0.38 23.10 -5.55
N ASN A 144 1.63 23.58 -5.68
CA ASN A 144 2.44 23.37 -6.86
C ASN A 144 2.71 21.90 -7.17
N GLU A 145 3.08 21.11 -6.16
CA GLU A 145 3.34 19.68 -6.35
C GLU A 145 2.07 18.89 -6.74
N MET A 146 0.93 19.21 -6.15
CA MET A 146 -0.33 18.53 -6.45
C MET A 146 -0.94 18.96 -7.81
N ILE A 147 -0.92 20.25 -8.17
CA ILE A 147 -1.50 20.68 -9.45
C ILE A 147 -0.69 20.20 -10.65
N HIS A 148 0.63 20.02 -10.50
CA HIS A 148 1.50 19.39 -11.49
C HIS A 148 1.49 17.86 -11.38
N GLN A 149 0.66 17.29 -10.52
CA GLN A 149 0.56 15.84 -10.32
C GLN A 149 1.91 15.17 -10.02
N ARG A 150 2.81 15.84 -9.31
CA ARG A 150 4.05 15.26 -8.79
C ARG A 150 3.82 14.55 -7.45
N TYR A 151 2.91 15.07 -6.65
CA TYR A 151 2.45 14.48 -5.38
C TYR A 151 0.97 14.13 -5.43
N GLN A 152 0.66 12.92 -5.01
CA GLN A 152 -0.71 12.48 -4.80
C GLN A 152 -0.86 11.93 -3.38
N PRO A 153 -1.59 12.62 -2.49
CA PRO A 153 -2.01 12.04 -1.21
C PRO A 153 -2.81 10.77 -1.43
N ALA A 154 -2.76 9.84 -0.49
CA ALA A 154 -3.60 8.64 -0.54
C ALA A 154 -5.09 9.00 -0.60
N THR A 155 -5.91 8.09 -1.13
CA THR A 155 -7.36 8.32 -1.28
C THR A 155 -8.02 8.92 -0.03
N PRO A 156 -7.85 8.37 1.20
CA PRO A 156 -8.51 8.95 2.37
C PRO A 156 -8.04 10.37 2.69
N SER A 157 -6.75 10.65 2.63
CA SER A 157 -6.23 11.99 2.88
C SER A 157 -6.71 12.99 1.82
N PHE A 158 -6.59 12.63 0.53
CA PHE A 158 -7.01 13.48 -0.57
C PHE A 158 -8.50 13.77 -0.57
N LEU A 159 -9.32 12.76 -0.20
CA LEU A 159 -10.78 12.89 -0.14
C LEU A 159 -11.23 13.72 1.07
N ASN A 160 -10.66 13.47 2.25
CA ASN A 160 -11.21 13.92 3.53
C ASN A 160 -10.60 15.22 4.06
N ALA A 161 -9.41 15.64 3.58
CA ALA A 161 -8.74 16.84 4.08
C ALA A 161 -9.65 18.09 4.01
N GLY A 162 -9.84 18.74 5.15
CA GLY A 162 -10.62 19.96 5.32
C GLY A 162 -12.14 19.80 5.22
N ARG A 163 -12.69 18.61 5.05
CA ARG A 163 -14.15 18.39 4.98
C ARG A 163 -14.75 18.21 6.37
N SER A 164 -15.88 18.88 6.67
CA SER A 164 -16.57 18.79 7.96
C SER A 164 -17.15 17.39 8.20
N ARG A 165 -17.78 16.80 7.20
CA ARG A 165 -18.35 15.44 7.25
C ARG A 165 -17.42 14.47 6.56
N ARG A 166 -16.43 13.98 7.30
CA ARG A 166 -15.35 13.15 6.73
C ARG A 166 -15.14 11.86 7.49
N GLY A 167 -14.53 10.88 6.82
CA GLY A 167 -13.84 9.76 7.42
C GLY A 167 -12.47 10.16 7.96
N GLU A 168 -11.68 9.17 8.37
CA GLU A 168 -10.30 9.41 8.79
C GLU A 168 -9.39 9.76 7.60
N LEU A 169 -8.27 10.40 7.91
CA LEU A 169 -7.25 10.73 6.90
C LEU A 169 -6.40 9.51 6.50
N VAL A 170 -6.50 8.44 7.27
CA VAL A 170 -5.78 7.16 7.08
C VAL A 170 -6.78 6.02 6.99
N SER A 171 -6.47 4.97 6.23
CA SER A 171 -7.40 3.88 5.98
C SER A 171 -6.80 2.49 6.16
N CYS A 172 -5.63 2.38 6.79
CA CYS A 172 -4.96 1.10 6.96
C CYS A 172 -4.42 0.97 8.38
N PHE A 173 -4.73 -0.16 9.04
CA PHE A 173 -4.41 -0.38 10.43
C PHE A 173 -3.89 -1.81 10.66
N LEU A 174 -2.98 -1.97 11.62
CA LEU A 174 -2.51 -3.26 12.09
C LEU A 174 -2.72 -3.34 13.58
N ILE A 175 -3.38 -4.40 14.04
CA ILE A 175 -3.64 -4.66 15.46
C ILE A 175 -3.11 -6.03 15.88
N GLN A 176 -2.62 -6.12 17.10
CA GLN A 176 -2.18 -7.38 17.69
C GLN A 176 -3.29 -8.05 18.49
N VAL A 177 -3.22 -9.38 18.53
CA VAL A 177 -4.04 -10.24 19.40
C VAL A 177 -3.11 -11.08 20.25
N THR A 178 -3.36 -11.14 21.55
CA THR A 178 -2.71 -12.05 22.49
C THR A 178 -3.63 -13.23 22.84
N ASP A 179 -3.07 -14.31 23.41
CA ASP A 179 -3.79 -15.57 23.64
C ASP A 179 -4.64 -15.54 24.92
N ASP A 180 -5.53 -14.56 25.00
CA ASP A 180 -6.52 -14.42 26.04
C ASP A 180 -7.87 -13.90 25.51
N MET A 181 -8.97 -14.23 26.19
CA MET A 181 -10.32 -13.89 25.75
C MET A 181 -10.58 -12.38 25.73
N ASN A 182 -9.96 -11.61 26.61
CA ASN A 182 -10.13 -10.16 26.68
C ASN A 182 -9.44 -9.49 25.50
N SER A 183 -8.24 -9.94 25.14
CA SER A 183 -7.53 -9.47 23.95
C SER A 183 -8.28 -9.83 22.65
N ILE A 184 -8.78 -11.05 22.51
CA ILE A 184 -9.60 -11.47 21.37
C ILE A 184 -10.84 -10.58 21.25
N GLY A 185 -11.61 -10.45 22.33
CA GLY A 185 -12.82 -9.62 22.34
C GLY A 185 -12.54 -8.14 22.04
N ARG A 186 -11.49 -7.58 22.64
CA ARG A 186 -11.06 -6.20 22.38
C ARG A 186 -10.62 -6.00 20.92
N SER A 187 -9.90 -6.95 20.35
CA SER A 187 -9.44 -6.88 18.95
C SER A 187 -10.61 -6.93 17.95
N ILE A 188 -11.63 -7.75 18.22
CA ILE A 188 -12.87 -7.79 17.42
C ILE A 188 -13.58 -6.43 17.48
N ASN A 189 -13.72 -5.82 18.66
CA ASN A 189 -14.29 -4.48 18.79
C ASN A 189 -13.43 -3.44 18.05
N SER A 190 -12.11 -3.51 18.17
CA SER A 190 -11.20 -2.60 17.45
C SER A 190 -11.38 -2.74 15.93
N ALA A 191 -11.46 -3.96 15.40
CA ALA A 191 -11.71 -4.21 13.99
C ALA A 191 -13.04 -3.59 13.50
N LEU A 192 -14.12 -3.71 14.30
CA LEU A 192 -15.40 -3.05 14.02
C LEU A 192 -15.27 -1.53 13.94
N GLN A 193 -14.61 -0.91 14.91
CA GLN A 193 -14.44 0.55 14.96
C GLN A 193 -13.58 1.06 13.79
N LEU A 194 -12.48 0.36 13.48
CA LEU A 194 -11.58 0.72 12.37
C LEU A 194 -12.25 0.54 11.01
N SER A 195 -13.00 -0.54 10.84
CA SER A 195 -13.77 -0.78 9.61
C SER A 195 -14.85 0.29 9.41
N ARG A 196 -15.55 0.70 10.48
CA ARG A 196 -16.56 1.77 10.44
C ARG A 196 -16.03 3.09 9.90
N ILE A 197 -14.81 3.47 10.25
CA ILE A 197 -14.17 4.73 9.82
C ILE A 197 -13.45 4.61 8.46
N GLY A 198 -13.50 3.46 7.82
CA GLY A 198 -12.99 3.33 6.48
C GLY A 198 -11.72 2.49 6.35
N GLY A 199 -11.28 1.86 7.43
CA GLY A 199 -10.00 1.18 7.48
C GLY A 199 -10.02 -0.27 7.04
N GLY A 200 -9.00 -0.68 6.28
CA GLY A 200 -8.57 -2.07 6.17
C GLY A 200 -7.71 -2.46 7.36
N VAL A 201 -7.91 -3.65 7.93
CA VAL A 201 -7.23 -4.07 9.17
C VAL A 201 -6.40 -5.33 8.94
N GLY A 202 -5.10 -5.26 9.29
CA GLY A 202 -4.21 -6.42 9.38
C GLY A 202 -4.16 -6.94 10.82
N ILE A 203 -4.23 -8.26 10.99
CA ILE A 203 -4.31 -8.91 12.30
C ILE A 203 -3.40 -10.12 12.31
N SER A 204 -2.48 -10.24 13.27
CA SER A 204 -1.72 -11.48 13.47
C SER A 204 -2.40 -12.39 14.47
N LEU A 205 -2.63 -13.63 14.07
CA LEU A 205 -3.22 -14.68 14.90
C LEU A 205 -2.17 -15.67 15.43
N SER A 206 -0.89 -15.47 15.13
CA SER A 206 0.17 -16.44 15.45
C SER A 206 0.43 -16.62 16.95
N ASN A 207 -0.02 -15.69 17.80
CA ASN A 207 0.06 -15.87 19.27
C ASN A 207 -1.05 -16.74 19.84
N LEU A 208 -2.14 -16.96 19.09
CA LEU A 208 -3.26 -17.77 19.57
C LEU A 208 -2.86 -19.24 19.62
N ARG A 209 -3.28 -19.93 20.67
CA ARG A 209 -3.05 -21.37 20.78
C ARG A 209 -3.82 -22.14 19.71
N GLU A 210 -3.26 -23.25 19.30
CA GLU A 210 -3.81 -24.16 18.30
C GLU A 210 -5.07 -24.89 18.80
N ALA A 211 -5.85 -25.43 17.86
CA ALA A 211 -6.97 -26.31 18.16
C ALA A 211 -6.50 -27.53 18.95
N GLY A 212 -7.22 -27.86 20.02
CA GLY A 212 -6.89 -28.96 20.91
C GLY A 212 -5.86 -28.63 21.98
N ALA A 213 -5.30 -27.43 22.04
CA ALA A 213 -4.45 -27.00 23.13
C ALA A 213 -5.20 -26.95 24.49
N PRO A 214 -4.52 -27.10 25.61
CA PRO A 214 -5.18 -27.08 26.90
C PRO A 214 -5.65 -25.67 27.32
N ILE A 215 -6.81 -25.60 28.01
CA ILE A 215 -7.28 -24.40 28.68
C ILE A 215 -7.50 -24.74 30.15
N LYS A 216 -6.86 -24.03 31.07
CA LYS A 216 -6.94 -24.28 32.53
C LYS A 216 -6.70 -25.76 32.93
N GLY A 217 -5.80 -26.43 32.19
CA GLY A 217 -5.48 -27.85 32.42
C GLY A 217 -6.41 -28.86 31.73
N TYR A 218 -7.50 -28.42 31.07
CA TYR A 218 -8.38 -29.30 30.31
C TYR A 218 -7.82 -29.49 28.90
N ALA A 219 -7.36 -30.71 28.59
CA ALA A 219 -6.87 -31.07 27.28
C ALA A 219 -7.99 -31.01 26.23
N GLY A 220 -7.63 -30.60 24.99
CA GLY A 220 -8.57 -30.54 23.87
C GLY A 220 -9.57 -29.39 23.92
N ALA A 221 -9.41 -28.42 24.81
CA ALA A 221 -10.42 -27.40 25.07
C ALA A 221 -10.33 -26.19 24.08
N ALA A 222 -9.18 -25.90 23.50
CA ALA A 222 -9.02 -24.78 22.58
C ALA A 222 -9.60 -25.07 21.19
N SER A 223 -10.23 -24.07 20.57
CA SER A 223 -10.85 -24.17 19.25
C SER A 223 -9.91 -23.77 18.11
N GLY A 224 -8.74 -23.19 18.42
CA GLY A 224 -7.76 -22.74 17.44
C GLY A 224 -8.13 -21.43 16.75
N VAL A 225 -7.40 -21.10 15.66
CA VAL A 225 -7.50 -19.80 14.99
C VAL A 225 -8.74 -19.66 14.08
N VAL A 226 -9.25 -20.75 13.50
CA VAL A 226 -10.32 -20.69 12.48
C VAL A 226 -11.62 -20.06 12.99
N PRO A 227 -12.16 -20.38 14.17
CA PRO A 227 -13.34 -19.71 14.71
C PRO A 227 -13.14 -18.21 14.95
N VAL A 228 -11.93 -17.80 15.34
CA VAL A 228 -11.58 -16.37 15.52
C VAL A 228 -11.54 -15.64 14.18
N MET A 229 -11.05 -16.29 13.11
CA MET A 229 -11.11 -15.74 11.74
C MET A 229 -12.55 -15.45 11.32
N LYS A 230 -13.50 -16.33 11.63
CA LYS A 230 -14.92 -16.14 11.32
C LYS A 230 -15.51 -14.92 12.04
N LEU A 231 -15.16 -14.73 13.32
CA LEU A 231 -15.59 -13.54 14.07
C LEU A 231 -15.07 -12.24 13.43
N PHE A 232 -13.84 -12.20 12.93
CA PHE A 232 -13.31 -11.06 12.20
C PHE A 232 -14.01 -10.88 10.84
N GLU A 233 -14.21 -11.94 10.07
CA GLU A 233 -14.94 -11.86 8.79
C GLU A 233 -16.33 -11.27 8.95
N ASP A 234 -17.10 -11.75 9.94
CA ASP A 234 -18.44 -11.26 10.24
C ASP A 234 -18.41 -9.79 10.71
N SER A 235 -17.39 -9.41 11.49
CA SER A 235 -17.19 -8.03 11.94
C SER A 235 -16.96 -7.08 10.77
N PHE A 236 -16.12 -7.44 9.81
CA PHE A 236 -15.89 -6.64 8.60
C PHE A 236 -17.11 -6.60 7.69
N SER A 237 -17.84 -7.70 7.57
CA SER A 237 -19.08 -7.77 6.79
C SER A 237 -20.19 -6.88 7.37
N TYR A 238 -20.25 -6.77 8.69
CA TYR A 238 -21.22 -5.91 9.39
C TYR A 238 -20.88 -4.42 9.29
N SER A 239 -19.60 -4.06 9.50
CA SER A 239 -19.14 -2.67 9.54
C SER A 239 -18.77 -2.13 8.18
N ASN A 240 -19.76 -2.03 7.28
CA ASN A 240 -19.54 -1.35 6.01
C ASN A 240 -19.62 0.18 6.21
N GLN A 241 -18.80 0.92 5.45
CA GLN A 241 -18.65 2.38 5.53
C GLN A 241 -19.84 3.10 4.93
N LEU A 242 -20.93 3.25 5.67
CA LEU A 242 -22.16 3.94 5.23
C LEU A 242 -22.64 3.49 3.84
N GLY A 243 -22.43 2.22 3.47
CA GLY A 243 -22.79 1.65 2.18
C GLY A 243 -21.90 2.06 1.01
N GLN A 244 -20.82 2.81 1.26
CA GLN A 244 -19.88 3.26 0.21
C GLN A 244 -18.74 2.27 -0.04
N ARG A 245 -18.34 1.49 0.99
CA ARG A 245 -17.22 0.56 0.93
C ARG A 245 -17.46 -0.62 1.87
N GLN A 246 -17.14 -1.85 1.44
CA GLN A 246 -17.18 -3.00 2.35
C GLN A 246 -15.97 -2.96 3.28
N GLY A 247 -16.17 -3.36 4.54
CA GLY A 247 -15.08 -3.58 5.46
C GLY A 247 -14.16 -4.70 4.96
N ALA A 248 -12.86 -4.54 5.16
CA ALA A 248 -11.86 -5.49 4.69
C ALA A 248 -10.78 -5.74 5.73
N GLY A 249 -10.32 -6.98 5.82
CA GLY A 249 -9.24 -7.37 6.70
C GLY A 249 -8.36 -8.46 6.12
N VAL A 250 -7.17 -8.58 6.68
CA VAL A 250 -6.25 -9.68 6.44
C VAL A 250 -5.82 -10.27 7.77
N VAL A 251 -5.78 -11.59 7.84
CA VAL A 251 -5.22 -12.31 8.97
C VAL A 251 -3.92 -12.98 8.58
N TYR A 252 -2.91 -12.83 9.43
CA TYR A 252 -1.59 -13.45 9.26
C TYR A 252 -1.39 -14.60 10.24
N LEU A 253 -0.80 -15.68 9.74
CA LEU A 253 -0.38 -16.82 10.56
C LEU A 253 1.04 -17.22 10.19
N ASP A 254 1.85 -17.56 11.21
CA ASP A 254 3.19 -18.08 10.96
C ASP A 254 3.14 -19.51 10.39
N VAL A 255 4.01 -19.82 9.42
CA VAL A 255 4.03 -21.13 8.77
C VAL A 255 4.41 -22.28 9.72
N PHE A 256 5.01 -21.99 10.88
CA PHE A 256 5.33 -22.94 11.92
C PHE A 256 4.20 -23.10 12.98
N HIS A 257 3.06 -22.43 12.79
CA HIS A 257 1.91 -22.58 13.67
C HIS A 257 1.18 -23.91 13.43
N PRO A 258 0.75 -24.66 14.47
CA PRO A 258 0.09 -25.97 14.30
C PRO A 258 -1.20 -25.95 13.46
N ASP A 259 -1.95 -24.84 13.50
CA ASP A 259 -3.19 -24.69 12.71
C ASP A 259 -2.95 -24.26 11.25
N ILE A 260 -1.71 -24.20 10.76
CA ILE A 260 -1.41 -23.64 9.41
C ILE A 260 -2.19 -24.32 8.28
N LEU A 261 -2.33 -25.64 8.30
CA LEU A 261 -3.08 -26.36 7.28
C LEU A 261 -4.58 -26.09 7.34
N ALA A 262 -5.14 -25.99 8.55
CA ALA A 262 -6.55 -25.62 8.76
C ALA A 262 -6.80 -24.18 8.31
N PHE A 263 -5.90 -23.25 8.63
CA PHE A 263 -5.92 -21.86 8.20
C PHE A 263 -5.96 -21.73 6.67
N LEU A 264 -5.03 -22.36 5.97
CA LEU A 264 -4.99 -22.34 4.50
C LEU A 264 -6.25 -22.97 3.89
N SER A 265 -6.76 -24.05 4.49
CA SER A 265 -7.94 -24.76 3.99
C SER A 265 -9.22 -23.92 4.03
N THR A 266 -9.31 -22.88 4.86
CA THR A 266 -10.48 -21.99 4.93
C THR A 266 -10.74 -21.24 3.62
N LYS A 267 -9.74 -21.08 2.75
CA LYS A 267 -9.85 -20.32 1.48
C LYS A 267 -10.03 -21.23 0.25
N LYS A 268 -9.97 -22.55 0.41
CA LYS A 268 -10.20 -23.50 -0.70
C LYS A 268 -11.63 -23.41 -1.22
N GLU A 269 -11.83 -23.57 -2.51
CA GLU A 269 -13.16 -23.51 -3.14
C GLU A 269 -14.12 -24.57 -2.58
N ASN A 270 -13.63 -25.75 -2.24
CA ASN A 270 -14.37 -26.87 -1.70
C ASN A 270 -14.36 -26.94 -0.17
N ALA A 271 -13.98 -25.88 0.53
CA ALA A 271 -14.02 -25.82 1.99
C ALA A 271 -15.47 -25.94 2.51
N ASP A 272 -15.64 -26.60 3.66
CA ASP A 272 -16.93 -26.62 4.38
C ASP A 272 -17.39 -25.19 4.67
N GLU A 273 -18.65 -24.86 4.33
CA GLU A 273 -19.22 -23.52 4.52
C GLU A 273 -19.12 -23.00 5.97
N LYS A 274 -19.07 -23.87 6.97
CA LYS A 274 -18.90 -23.48 8.37
C LYS A 274 -17.53 -22.91 8.69
N VAL A 275 -16.49 -23.32 7.96
CA VAL A 275 -15.11 -22.86 8.15
C VAL A 275 -14.60 -22.00 7.01
N ARG A 276 -15.31 -21.95 5.89
CA ARG A 276 -14.93 -21.19 4.71
C ARG A 276 -14.91 -19.69 4.98
N VAL A 277 -13.82 -19.05 4.59
CA VAL A 277 -13.60 -17.62 4.68
C VAL A 277 -13.65 -17.03 3.26
N LYS A 278 -14.65 -16.18 2.97
CA LYS A 278 -14.91 -15.62 1.63
C LYS A 278 -14.25 -14.27 1.43
N THR A 279 -14.46 -13.35 2.37
CA THR A 279 -14.08 -11.92 2.23
C THR A 279 -12.78 -11.57 2.96
N LEU A 280 -12.40 -12.33 3.99
CA LEU A 280 -11.18 -12.11 4.74
C LEU A 280 -9.95 -12.57 3.93
N SER A 281 -8.95 -11.72 3.77
CA SER A 281 -7.68 -12.07 3.13
C SER A 281 -6.80 -12.90 4.07
N LEU A 282 -5.98 -13.78 3.48
CA LEU A 282 -5.00 -14.59 4.22
C LEU A 282 -3.57 -14.13 3.90
N GLY A 283 -2.73 -14.07 4.93
CA GLY A 283 -1.30 -13.88 4.81
C GLY A 283 -0.53 -14.89 5.67
N VAL A 284 0.69 -15.19 5.29
CA VAL A 284 1.58 -16.03 6.09
C VAL A 284 2.90 -15.31 6.34
N THR A 285 3.40 -15.40 7.57
CA THR A 285 4.77 -15.02 7.89
C THR A 285 5.68 -16.23 7.71
N VAL A 286 6.78 -16.03 6.99
CA VAL A 286 7.69 -17.10 6.57
C VAL A 286 9.09 -16.79 7.08
N PRO A 287 9.55 -17.49 8.15
CA PRO A 287 10.94 -17.47 8.59
C PRO A 287 11.86 -18.17 7.57
N ASP A 288 13.14 -17.78 7.52
CA ASP A 288 14.16 -18.32 6.60
C ASP A 288 14.29 -19.84 6.71
N LYS A 289 14.15 -20.37 7.93
CA LYS A 289 14.22 -21.82 8.20
C LYS A 289 13.23 -22.63 7.38
N PHE A 290 12.04 -22.08 7.10
CA PHE A 290 11.06 -22.77 6.24
C PHE A 290 11.60 -23.01 4.83
N TYR A 291 12.21 -21.99 4.21
CA TYR A 291 12.81 -22.14 2.87
C TYR A 291 13.95 -23.17 2.83
N GLU A 292 14.77 -23.21 3.89
CA GLU A 292 15.83 -24.22 4.03
C GLU A 292 15.25 -25.62 4.06
N LEU A 293 14.30 -25.89 4.97
CA LEU A 293 13.68 -27.21 5.13
C LEU A 293 12.90 -27.64 3.89
N ALA A 294 12.13 -26.74 3.27
CA ALA A 294 11.39 -27.04 2.05
C ALA A 294 12.31 -27.34 0.87
N ARG A 295 13.42 -26.60 0.70
CA ARG A 295 14.42 -26.83 -0.34
C ARG A 295 15.05 -28.22 -0.23
N ASN A 296 15.36 -28.61 0.99
CA ASN A 296 15.98 -29.90 1.28
C ASN A 296 14.97 -31.05 1.31
N ASN A 297 13.66 -30.79 1.22
CA ASN A 297 12.59 -31.77 1.40
C ASN A 297 12.65 -32.47 2.76
N GLU A 298 12.89 -31.68 3.81
CA GLU A 298 13.01 -32.16 5.17
C GLU A 298 11.66 -32.10 5.91
N ASP A 299 11.55 -32.89 6.97
CA ASP A 299 10.47 -32.75 7.93
C ASP A 299 10.68 -31.47 8.75
N MET A 300 9.58 -30.80 9.06
CA MET A 300 9.55 -29.63 9.94
C MET A 300 8.61 -29.86 11.12
N TYR A 301 8.85 -29.14 12.20
CA TYR A 301 7.99 -29.15 13.37
C TYR A 301 7.22 -27.86 13.48
N LEU A 302 5.93 -27.98 13.70
CA LEU A 302 5.02 -26.89 14.07
C LEU A 302 5.01 -26.78 15.58
N PHE A 303 5.07 -25.55 16.13
CA PHE A 303 5.25 -25.32 17.56
C PHE A 303 4.00 -24.67 18.17
N SER A 304 3.50 -25.24 19.28
CA SER A 304 2.39 -24.68 20.04
C SER A 304 2.75 -23.31 20.62
N PRO A 305 2.06 -22.22 20.23
CA PRO A 305 2.31 -20.88 20.78
C PRO A 305 2.20 -20.83 22.30
N TYR A 306 1.21 -21.54 22.86
CA TYR A 306 1.02 -21.61 24.31
C TYR A 306 2.23 -22.23 25.04
N SER A 307 2.77 -23.34 24.54
CA SER A 307 3.93 -23.97 25.17
C SER A 307 5.19 -23.14 25.03
N VAL A 308 5.36 -22.45 23.87
CA VAL A 308 6.49 -21.58 23.61
C VAL A 308 6.46 -20.36 24.53
N GLU A 309 5.32 -19.68 24.63
CA GLU A 309 5.17 -18.50 25.50
C GLU A 309 5.37 -18.87 26.98
N LYS A 310 4.83 -20.02 27.43
CA LYS A 310 5.02 -20.52 28.79
C LYS A 310 6.48 -20.82 29.12
N GLU A 311 7.23 -21.35 28.15
CA GLU A 311 8.63 -21.73 28.35
C GLU A 311 9.57 -20.54 28.33
N TYR A 312 9.38 -19.62 27.35
CA TYR A 312 10.30 -18.52 27.10
C TYR A 312 9.84 -17.16 27.66
N GLY A 313 8.61 -17.04 28.15
CA GLY A 313 8.06 -15.81 28.72
C GLY A 313 7.87 -14.68 27.69
N LYS A 314 7.77 -15.04 26.39
CA LYS A 314 7.54 -14.11 25.29
C LYS A 314 6.46 -14.64 24.36
N PRO A 315 5.55 -13.78 23.84
CA PRO A 315 4.58 -14.20 22.85
C PRO A 315 5.27 -14.83 21.62
N TYR A 316 4.62 -15.78 21.01
CA TYR A 316 5.16 -16.57 19.90
C TYR A 316 5.70 -15.72 18.75
N ASN A 317 5.00 -14.66 18.37
CA ASN A 317 5.42 -13.72 17.31
C ASN A 317 6.80 -13.08 17.55
N TYR A 318 7.27 -13.04 18.80
CA TYR A 318 8.55 -12.43 19.17
C TYR A 318 9.71 -13.42 19.29
N ILE A 319 9.44 -14.71 19.03
CA ILE A 319 10.46 -15.76 18.97
C ILE A 319 11.14 -15.73 17.58
N ASP A 320 12.46 -15.75 17.55
CA ASP A 320 13.22 -15.97 16.33
C ASP A 320 13.28 -17.48 16.03
N ILE A 321 12.32 -17.93 15.22
CA ILE A 321 12.18 -19.36 14.92
C ILE A 321 13.39 -19.87 14.13
N THR A 322 13.93 -19.08 13.23
CA THR A 322 15.12 -19.49 12.43
C THR A 322 16.32 -19.73 13.35
N ALA A 323 16.60 -18.82 14.26
CA ALA A 323 17.74 -18.95 15.18
C ALA A 323 17.52 -20.03 16.24
N MET A 324 16.27 -20.23 16.69
CA MET A 324 15.94 -21.12 17.81
C MET A 324 15.40 -22.47 17.37
N TYR A 325 15.30 -22.77 16.08
CA TYR A 325 14.62 -23.96 15.57
C TYR A 325 15.08 -25.26 16.21
N ASP A 326 16.38 -25.50 16.24
CA ASP A 326 16.96 -26.74 16.79
C ASP A 326 16.73 -26.84 18.31
N GLU A 327 16.78 -25.72 19.02
CA GLU A 327 16.44 -25.64 20.45
C GLU A 327 14.97 -25.97 20.70
N LEU A 328 14.06 -25.35 19.92
CA LEU A 328 12.62 -25.62 20.01
C LEU A 328 12.28 -27.09 19.73
N VAL A 329 12.96 -27.70 18.74
CA VAL A 329 12.81 -29.13 18.43
C VAL A 329 13.30 -30.02 19.55
N ALA A 330 14.45 -29.71 20.15
CA ALA A 330 15.04 -30.49 21.22
C ALA A 330 14.34 -30.33 22.58
N ASN A 331 13.68 -29.21 22.81
CA ASN A 331 13.05 -28.91 24.11
C ASN A 331 11.80 -29.77 24.34
N PRO A 332 11.81 -30.63 25.39
CA PRO A 332 10.67 -31.52 25.71
C PRO A 332 9.42 -30.77 26.23
N ASN A 333 9.56 -29.53 26.71
CA ASN A 333 8.46 -28.73 27.22
C ASN A 333 7.63 -28.09 26.11
N ILE A 334 8.16 -28.08 24.86
CA ILE A 334 7.48 -27.53 23.69
C ILE A 334 6.62 -28.60 23.03
N THR A 335 5.32 -28.36 22.99
CA THR A 335 4.38 -29.17 22.20
C THR A 335 4.58 -28.89 20.73
N LYS A 336 4.77 -29.95 19.94
CA LYS A 336 5.10 -29.82 18.51
C LYS A 336 4.47 -30.94 17.69
N THR A 337 4.16 -30.62 16.44
CA THR A 337 3.60 -31.53 15.44
C THR A 337 4.53 -31.59 14.24
N LYS A 338 4.80 -32.79 13.75
CA LYS A 338 5.70 -33.02 12.63
C LYS A 338 4.93 -33.06 11.32
N ILE A 339 5.40 -32.31 10.29
CA ILE A 339 4.91 -32.36 8.91
C ILE A 339 6.10 -32.29 7.95
N ASN A 340 5.87 -32.49 6.64
CA ASN A 340 6.91 -32.27 5.63
C ASN A 340 6.86 -30.83 5.11
N ALA A 341 7.99 -30.13 5.07
CA ALA A 341 8.08 -28.72 4.69
C ALA A 341 7.75 -28.48 3.22
N ARG A 342 8.16 -29.38 2.30
CA ARG A 342 7.86 -29.26 0.88
C ARG A 342 6.38 -29.52 0.56
N GLU A 343 5.73 -30.40 1.31
CA GLU A 343 4.29 -30.60 1.20
C GLU A 343 3.53 -29.33 1.57
N LEU A 344 3.92 -28.66 2.68
CA LEU A 344 3.32 -27.36 3.05
C LEU A 344 3.58 -26.30 1.99
N GLU A 345 4.81 -26.20 1.44
CA GLU A 345 5.12 -25.28 0.34
C GLU A 345 4.25 -25.55 -0.89
N THR A 346 3.98 -26.82 -1.20
CA THR A 346 3.11 -27.24 -2.31
C THR A 346 1.66 -26.83 -2.04
N GLU A 347 1.15 -27.01 -0.83
CA GLU A 347 -0.21 -26.57 -0.46
C GLU A 347 -0.37 -25.05 -0.54
N ILE A 348 0.63 -24.27 -0.10
CA ILE A 348 0.66 -22.81 -0.29
C ILE A 348 0.58 -22.47 -1.78
N SER A 349 1.39 -23.14 -2.62
CA SER A 349 1.41 -22.88 -4.08
C SER A 349 0.08 -23.25 -4.75
N LYS A 350 -0.55 -24.36 -4.37
CA LYS A 350 -1.89 -24.73 -4.90
C LYS A 350 -2.93 -23.66 -4.56
N LEU A 351 -2.97 -23.24 -3.31
CA LEU A 351 -3.92 -22.22 -2.87
C LEU A 351 -3.68 -20.88 -3.58
N GLN A 352 -2.41 -20.52 -3.81
CA GLN A 352 -2.08 -19.32 -4.59
C GLN A 352 -2.52 -19.40 -6.04
N GLN A 353 -2.47 -20.57 -6.68
CA GLN A 353 -3.02 -20.77 -8.02
C GLN A 353 -4.55 -20.66 -8.06
N GLU A 354 -5.23 -21.21 -7.05
CA GLU A 354 -6.69 -21.27 -6.98
C GLU A 354 -7.32 -19.95 -6.58
N SER A 355 -6.68 -19.18 -5.69
CA SER A 355 -7.30 -18.02 -5.03
C SER A 355 -6.47 -16.73 -5.01
N GLY A 356 -5.21 -16.80 -5.38
CA GLY A 356 -4.25 -15.70 -5.22
C GLY A 356 -3.72 -15.51 -3.79
N TYR A 357 -4.23 -16.24 -2.82
CA TYR A 357 -3.82 -16.23 -1.41
C TYR A 357 -2.98 -17.48 -1.05
N PRO A 358 -2.20 -17.45 0.04
CA PRO A 358 -1.96 -16.34 0.96
C PRO A 358 -0.92 -15.33 0.43
N TYR A 359 -0.95 -14.12 0.99
CA TYR A 359 0.19 -13.18 0.89
C TYR A 359 1.37 -13.75 1.67
N ILE A 360 2.59 -13.35 1.27
CA ILE A 360 3.81 -13.81 1.91
C ILE A 360 4.51 -12.63 2.57
N VAL A 361 4.91 -12.78 3.82
CA VAL A 361 5.85 -11.87 4.49
C VAL A 361 7.08 -12.65 4.87
N ASN A 362 8.20 -12.38 4.21
CA ASN A 362 9.52 -12.95 4.55
C ASN A 362 10.03 -12.25 5.81
N VAL A 363 9.57 -12.72 6.97
CA VAL A 363 9.66 -12.01 8.24
C VAL A 363 11.12 -11.80 8.68
N ASP A 364 12.00 -12.74 8.46
CA ASP A 364 13.43 -12.59 8.81
C ASP A 364 14.12 -11.61 7.87
N THR A 365 13.78 -11.63 6.57
CA THR A 365 14.26 -10.62 5.61
C THR A 365 13.79 -9.23 6.01
N ALA A 366 12.52 -9.05 6.38
CA ALA A 366 12.00 -7.77 6.86
C ALA A 366 12.76 -7.29 8.11
N ASN A 367 13.00 -8.18 9.08
CA ASN A 367 13.70 -7.83 10.32
C ASN A 367 15.21 -7.56 10.12
N ARG A 368 15.89 -8.24 9.20
CA ARG A 368 17.30 -7.92 8.85
C ARG A 368 17.45 -6.50 8.31
N HIS A 369 16.48 -6.05 7.51
CA HIS A 369 16.48 -4.70 6.93
C HIS A 369 15.86 -3.65 7.85
N ASN A 370 15.26 -4.06 8.96
CA ASN A 370 14.65 -3.15 9.91
C ASN A 370 15.73 -2.31 10.64
N PRO A 371 15.67 -0.98 10.55
CA PRO A 371 16.60 -0.12 11.27
C PRO A 371 16.18 0.16 12.72
N ILE A 372 14.99 -0.27 13.11
CA ILE A 372 14.34 0.05 14.39
C ILE A 372 14.54 -1.11 15.37
N ASP A 373 14.73 -0.81 16.65
CA ASP A 373 14.72 -1.81 17.71
C ASP A 373 13.33 -2.44 17.87
N GLY A 374 13.26 -3.76 17.89
CA GLY A 374 12.03 -4.53 17.97
C GLY A 374 11.81 -5.45 16.77
N LYS A 375 10.69 -6.15 16.75
CA LYS A 375 10.38 -7.15 15.72
C LYS A 375 9.16 -6.78 14.90
N ILE A 376 9.29 -6.84 13.58
CA ILE A 376 8.19 -6.82 12.63
C ILE A 376 7.56 -8.22 12.64
N ILE A 377 6.25 -8.30 12.86
CA ILE A 377 5.53 -9.56 13.08
C ILE A 377 4.42 -9.83 12.06
N MET A 378 4.03 -8.84 11.28
CA MET A 378 2.98 -8.93 10.26
C MET A 378 3.07 -7.75 9.30
N SER A 379 2.15 -7.69 8.34
CA SER A 379 1.95 -6.55 7.46
C SER A 379 0.47 -6.14 7.42
N ASN A 380 0.16 -5.11 6.64
CA ASN A 380 -1.19 -4.63 6.39
C ASN A 380 -1.91 -5.43 5.30
N LEU A 381 -3.12 -4.99 4.95
CA LEU A 381 -3.97 -5.60 3.93
C LEU A 381 -3.32 -5.65 2.54
N CYS A 382 -2.46 -4.69 2.20
CA CYS A 382 -1.75 -4.62 0.90
C CYS A 382 -0.26 -5.02 0.98
N SER A 383 0.21 -5.49 2.12
CA SER A 383 1.54 -6.07 2.38
C SER A 383 2.73 -5.10 2.21
N GLU A 384 2.51 -3.77 2.23
CA GLU A 384 3.59 -2.77 2.15
C GLU A 384 3.99 -2.17 3.51
N ILE A 385 3.20 -2.31 4.56
CA ILE A 385 3.51 -1.75 5.87
C ILE A 385 4.24 -2.76 6.73
N LEU A 386 5.47 -2.45 7.07
CA LEU A 386 6.35 -3.27 7.89
C LEU A 386 6.93 -2.40 9.01
N GLN A 387 6.29 -2.41 10.17
CA GLN A 387 6.63 -1.59 11.33
C GLN A 387 6.68 -2.43 12.60
N VAL A 388 7.41 -1.94 13.58
CA VAL A 388 7.51 -2.56 14.90
C VAL A 388 6.26 -2.27 15.72
N GLN A 389 5.76 -3.26 16.43
CA GLN A 389 4.63 -3.16 17.35
C GLN A 389 4.99 -3.72 18.72
N THR A 390 4.26 -3.27 19.76
CA THR A 390 4.31 -3.86 21.09
C THR A 390 2.93 -4.26 21.56
N PRO A 391 2.75 -5.41 22.25
CA PRO A 391 1.44 -5.87 22.68
C PRO A 391 0.87 -5.03 23.81
N SER A 392 -0.46 -4.90 23.85
CA SER A 392 -1.21 -4.37 24.99
C SER A 392 -1.55 -5.46 25.99
N GLU A 393 -1.66 -5.10 27.26
CA GLU A 393 -2.14 -5.96 28.33
C GLU A 393 -3.48 -5.45 28.86
N LEU A 394 -4.46 -6.33 29.02
CA LEU A 394 -5.83 -5.99 29.45
C LEU A 394 -6.17 -6.70 30.75
N ASN A 395 -7.00 -6.06 31.58
CA ASN A 395 -7.63 -6.69 32.74
C ASN A 395 -8.96 -7.38 32.35
N ASP A 396 -9.61 -8.03 33.32
CA ASP A 396 -10.89 -8.74 33.12
C ASP A 396 -12.05 -7.80 32.72
N ALA A 397 -11.93 -6.51 32.93
CA ALA A 397 -12.88 -5.50 32.46
C ALA A 397 -12.56 -5.00 31.05
N GLN A 398 -11.58 -5.56 30.36
CA GLN A 398 -11.06 -5.16 29.05
C GLN A 398 -10.47 -3.74 29.04
N GLU A 399 -10.00 -3.25 30.19
CA GLU A 399 -9.28 -1.99 30.30
C GLU A 399 -7.78 -2.24 30.11
N PHE A 400 -7.09 -1.26 29.52
CA PHE A 400 -5.63 -1.34 29.33
C PHE A 400 -4.89 -1.23 30.66
N VAL A 401 -4.20 -2.28 31.06
CA VAL A 401 -3.21 -2.28 32.14
C VAL A 401 -1.88 -1.72 31.59
N LYS A 402 -1.54 -2.14 30.38
CA LYS A 402 -0.42 -1.61 29.62
C LYS A 402 -0.88 -1.32 28.20
N LEU A 403 -0.69 -0.10 27.77
CA LEU A 403 -1.04 0.30 26.42
C LEU A 403 0.15 0.02 25.48
N GLY A 404 -0.03 -0.89 24.55
CA GLY A 404 0.92 -1.20 23.49
C GLY A 404 0.86 -0.21 22.33
N THR A 405 1.61 -0.51 21.28
CA THR A 405 1.66 0.27 20.05
C THR A 405 1.13 -0.56 18.89
N ASP A 406 -0.06 -0.24 18.41
CA ASP A 406 -0.57 -0.71 17.15
C ASP A 406 -0.31 0.33 16.05
N ILE A 407 -0.55 0.00 14.78
CA ILE A 407 -0.08 0.78 13.63
C ILE A 407 -1.25 1.38 12.86
N SER A 408 -1.12 2.64 12.46
CA SER A 408 -1.85 3.26 11.36
C SER A 408 -0.92 3.54 10.18
N CYS A 409 -1.46 3.42 8.96
CA CYS A 409 -0.71 3.63 7.73
C CYS A 409 -1.09 4.98 7.13
N ASN A 410 -0.17 5.93 7.16
CA ASN A 410 -0.31 7.20 6.49
C ASN A 410 0.49 7.16 5.19
N LEU A 411 -0.20 7.26 4.04
CA LEU A 411 0.40 7.03 2.74
C LEU A 411 0.28 8.23 1.81
N GLY A 412 1.25 8.37 0.93
CA GLY A 412 1.24 9.26 -0.21
C GLY A 412 2.13 8.68 -1.31
N SER A 413 2.02 9.22 -2.53
CA SER A 413 2.79 8.71 -3.66
C SER A 413 3.30 9.84 -4.53
N THR A 414 4.53 9.70 -5.00
CA THR A 414 5.04 10.48 -6.12
C THR A 414 4.54 9.88 -7.43
N ASN A 415 4.23 10.71 -8.41
CA ASN A 415 4.03 10.26 -9.79
C ASN A 415 5.37 10.42 -10.52
N ILE A 416 6.05 9.32 -10.80
CA ILE A 416 7.40 9.31 -11.40
C ILE A 416 7.45 10.10 -12.71
N LEU A 417 6.41 9.98 -13.55
CA LEU A 417 6.30 10.70 -14.83
C LEU A 417 6.51 12.21 -14.68
N ASN A 418 5.90 12.79 -13.65
CA ASN A 418 5.89 14.22 -13.41
C ASN A 418 6.98 14.61 -12.40
N MET A 419 7.31 13.74 -11.47
CA MET A 419 8.35 13.99 -10.46
C MET A 419 9.72 14.21 -11.09
N MET A 420 10.04 13.45 -12.14
CA MET A 420 11.28 13.61 -12.92
C MET A 420 11.34 14.94 -13.72
N THR A 421 10.24 15.70 -13.77
CA THR A 421 10.22 17.06 -14.35
C THR A 421 10.30 18.16 -13.28
N SER A 422 10.42 17.79 -12.00
CA SER A 422 10.54 18.79 -10.93
C SER A 422 11.84 19.59 -11.08
N PRO A 423 11.78 20.91 -10.97
CA PRO A 423 12.98 21.75 -10.99
C PRO A 423 13.85 21.55 -9.74
N ASP A 424 13.28 21.07 -8.65
CA ASP A 424 13.97 20.74 -7.39
C ASP A 424 13.33 19.52 -6.75
N PHE A 425 13.86 18.36 -7.09
CA PHE A 425 13.39 17.06 -6.58
C PHE A 425 13.42 17.01 -5.04
N GLY A 426 14.47 17.57 -4.43
CA GLY A 426 14.62 17.56 -2.97
C GLY A 426 13.57 18.41 -2.28
N ARG A 427 13.28 19.62 -2.80
CA ARG A 427 12.21 20.48 -2.27
C ARG A 427 10.84 19.79 -2.36
N SER A 428 10.55 19.15 -3.50
CA SER A 428 9.31 18.41 -3.68
C SER A 428 9.14 17.31 -2.63
N ILE A 429 10.16 16.45 -2.42
CA ILE A 429 10.08 15.37 -1.41
C ILE A 429 9.98 15.93 0.02
N ARG A 430 10.66 17.01 0.33
CA ARG A 430 10.58 17.63 1.65
C ARG A 430 9.18 18.20 1.94
N ALA A 431 8.55 18.87 0.96
CA ALA A 431 7.17 19.33 1.10
C ALA A 431 6.18 18.16 1.33
N MET A 432 6.32 17.08 0.56
CA MET A 432 5.51 15.85 0.73
C MET A 432 5.71 15.24 2.12
N THR A 433 6.94 15.20 2.62
CA THR A 433 7.27 14.70 3.96
C THR A 433 6.54 15.51 5.03
N ARG A 434 6.51 16.84 4.93
CA ARG A 434 5.77 17.69 5.87
C ARG A 434 4.25 17.48 5.80
N ALA A 435 3.69 17.33 4.61
CA ALA A 435 2.27 17.02 4.47
C ALA A 435 1.91 15.68 5.14
N LEU A 436 2.73 14.65 4.95
CA LEU A 436 2.53 13.34 5.59
C LEU A 436 2.76 13.40 7.10
N THR A 437 3.69 14.22 7.56
CA THR A 437 3.89 14.49 9.01
C THR A 437 2.63 15.07 9.62
N PHE A 438 2.04 16.09 8.98
CA PHE A 438 0.79 16.68 9.44
C PHE A 438 -0.35 15.65 9.51
N VAL A 439 -0.51 14.81 8.49
CA VAL A 439 -1.55 13.76 8.48
C VAL A 439 -1.35 12.78 9.65
N THR A 440 -0.11 12.35 9.88
CA THR A 440 0.23 11.44 11.00
C THR A 440 -0.10 12.07 12.35
N ASP A 441 0.36 13.29 12.59
CA ASP A 441 0.19 13.97 13.87
C ASP A 441 -1.26 14.38 14.14
N SER A 442 -2.05 14.65 13.07
CA SER A 442 -3.48 15.02 13.14
C SER A 442 -4.43 13.84 13.19
N SER A 443 -3.97 12.62 12.90
CA SER A 443 -4.81 11.43 12.95
C SER A 443 -5.06 10.99 14.38
N SER A 444 -6.29 11.08 14.84
CA SER A 444 -6.70 10.68 16.19
C SER A 444 -7.69 9.53 16.13
N ILE A 445 -7.19 8.32 16.37
CA ILE A 445 -8.00 7.10 16.40
C ILE A 445 -8.39 6.78 17.85
N ASP A 446 -9.18 7.66 18.46
CA ASP A 446 -9.56 7.56 19.90
C ASP A 446 -10.31 6.26 20.22
N ALA A 447 -11.04 5.69 19.27
CA ALA A 447 -11.75 4.43 19.46
C ALA A 447 -10.81 3.23 19.66
N VAL A 448 -9.54 3.33 19.23
CA VAL A 448 -8.51 2.29 19.39
C VAL A 448 -7.24 2.92 19.96
N PRO A 449 -7.16 3.08 21.28
CA PRO A 449 -6.07 3.81 21.95
C PRO A 449 -4.67 3.29 21.65
N SER A 450 -4.49 2.01 21.38
CA SER A 450 -3.20 1.41 21.02
C SER A 450 -2.67 1.93 19.68
N ILE A 451 -3.55 2.23 18.70
CA ILE A 451 -3.17 2.86 17.44
C ILE A 451 -2.76 4.31 17.67
N LYS A 452 -3.55 5.06 18.43
CA LYS A 452 -3.21 6.44 18.79
C LYS A 452 -1.84 6.51 19.47
N ASN A 453 -1.59 5.63 20.45
CA ASN A 453 -0.31 5.54 21.15
C ASN A 453 0.85 5.21 20.21
N GLY A 454 0.67 4.22 19.32
CA GLY A 454 1.68 3.85 18.32
C GLY A 454 2.01 4.99 17.37
N ASN A 455 0.98 5.70 16.89
CA ASN A 455 1.13 6.84 16.00
C ASN A 455 1.91 8.00 16.67
N GLN A 456 1.60 8.32 17.93
CA GLN A 456 2.26 9.37 18.70
C GLN A 456 3.72 9.04 19.05
N GLN A 457 4.06 7.74 19.18
CA GLN A 457 5.43 7.34 19.49
C GLN A 457 6.32 7.21 18.25
N ALA A 458 5.75 6.82 17.13
CA ALA A 458 6.50 6.45 15.94
C ALA A 458 6.46 7.51 14.82
N HIS A 459 5.43 8.36 14.75
CA HIS A 459 5.21 9.39 13.73
C HIS A 459 5.38 8.87 12.29
N THR A 460 5.02 7.62 12.04
CA THR A 460 5.33 6.92 10.78
C THR A 460 4.49 7.39 9.62
N PHE A 461 5.09 7.35 8.43
CA PHE A 461 4.38 7.46 7.16
C PHE A 461 4.99 6.52 6.11
N GLY A 462 4.35 6.42 4.95
CA GLY A 462 4.83 5.68 3.80
C GLY A 462 4.69 6.49 2.52
N LEU A 463 5.76 7.20 2.12
CA LEU A 463 5.83 7.82 0.81
C LEU A 463 6.26 6.77 -0.20
N GLY A 464 5.42 6.51 -1.20
CA GLY A 464 5.67 5.59 -2.30
C GLY A 464 5.77 6.28 -3.64
N ALA A 465 5.60 5.47 -4.70
CA ALA A 465 5.66 5.95 -6.07
C ALA A 465 4.67 5.20 -6.95
N MET A 466 4.23 5.84 -8.03
CA MET A 466 3.43 5.27 -9.10
C MET A 466 3.91 5.79 -10.46
N GLY A 467 3.49 5.12 -11.53
CA GLY A 467 3.79 5.59 -12.89
C GLY A 467 5.14 5.12 -13.44
N LEU A 468 5.80 4.13 -12.82
CA LEU A 468 7.11 3.65 -13.30
C LEU A 468 7.03 3.13 -14.74
N HIS A 469 6.08 2.25 -15.06
CA HIS A 469 5.98 1.69 -16.41
C HIS A 469 5.64 2.77 -17.43
N SER A 470 4.78 3.72 -17.07
CA SER A 470 4.46 4.86 -17.93
C SER A 470 5.70 5.72 -18.21
N TYR A 471 6.53 5.99 -17.21
CA TYR A 471 7.78 6.73 -17.37
C TYR A 471 8.77 5.97 -18.26
N LEU A 472 8.99 4.70 -18.00
CA LEU A 472 9.90 3.86 -18.78
C LEU A 472 9.47 3.78 -20.25
N ALA A 473 8.19 3.55 -20.52
CA ALA A 473 7.65 3.48 -21.88
C ALA A 473 7.82 4.82 -22.64
N LYS A 474 7.54 5.95 -21.97
CA LYS A 474 7.75 7.29 -22.53
C LYS A 474 9.22 7.53 -22.93
N HIS A 475 10.15 6.97 -22.19
CA HIS A 475 11.59 7.10 -22.44
C HIS A 475 12.18 5.92 -23.22
N HIS A 476 11.36 5.08 -23.83
CA HIS A 476 11.76 3.93 -24.66
C HIS A 476 12.65 2.91 -23.90
N ILE A 477 12.38 2.72 -22.62
CA ILE A 477 13.04 1.73 -21.77
C ILE A 477 12.09 0.56 -21.53
N LYS A 478 12.53 -0.66 -21.78
CA LYS A 478 11.74 -1.86 -21.50
C LYS A 478 11.71 -2.12 -20.00
N TYR A 479 10.52 -2.37 -19.47
CA TYR A 479 10.38 -2.79 -18.08
C TYR A 479 11.15 -4.10 -17.83
N GLY A 480 11.89 -4.15 -16.73
CA GLY A 480 12.75 -5.29 -16.38
C GLY A 480 14.08 -5.34 -17.13
N SER A 481 14.42 -4.33 -17.94
CA SER A 481 15.77 -4.18 -18.50
C SER A 481 16.76 -3.71 -17.43
N PRO A 482 18.06 -3.87 -17.66
CA PRO A 482 19.09 -3.32 -16.75
C PRO A 482 18.91 -1.83 -16.46
N GLU A 483 18.54 -1.03 -17.48
CA GLU A 483 18.28 0.39 -17.30
C GLU A 483 17.06 0.66 -16.40
N SER A 484 15.99 -0.16 -16.52
CA SER A 484 14.83 0.02 -15.66
C SER A 484 15.15 -0.30 -14.19
N VAL A 485 15.98 -1.31 -13.94
CA VAL A 485 16.47 -1.67 -12.60
C VAL A 485 17.35 -0.56 -12.03
N GLU A 486 18.29 -0.05 -12.84
CA GLU A 486 19.17 1.05 -12.45
C GLU A 486 18.39 2.34 -12.16
N PHE A 487 17.47 2.72 -13.03
CA PHE A 487 16.59 3.88 -12.81
C PHE A 487 15.83 3.76 -11.48
N THR A 488 15.21 2.62 -11.25
CA THR A 488 14.41 2.37 -10.04
C THR A 488 15.28 2.47 -8.78
N ASN A 489 16.48 1.91 -8.81
CA ASN A 489 17.42 1.99 -7.69
C ASN A 489 17.77 3.44 -7.34
N ILE A 490 18.17 4.25 -8.33
CA ILE A 490 18.54 5.65 -8.10
C ILE A 490 17.35 6.50 -7.67
N TYR A 491 16.16 6.28 -8.26
CA TYR A 491 14.96 7.02 -7.89
C TYR A 491 14.60 6.82 -6.42
N PHE A 492 14.55 5.57 -5.94
CA PHE A 492 14.21 5.28 -4.55
C PHE A 492 15.34 5.66 -3.57
N MET A 493 16.59 5.63 -4.01
CA MET A 493 17.70 6.17 -3.22
C MET A 493 17.51 7.68 -2.97
N LEU A 494 17.11 8.44 -3.98
CA LEU A 494 16.81 9.88 -3.83
C LEU A 494 15.63 10.13 -2.91
N MET A 495 14.56 9.35 -3.02
CA MET A 495 13.42 9.45 -2.10
C MET A 495 13.86 9.20 -0.65
N ASN A 496 14.67 8.17 -0.42
CA ASN A 496 15.19 7.86 0.90
C ASN A 496 16.07 9.00 1.46
N TYR A 497 16.99 9.50 0.66
CA TYR A 497 17.87 10.60 1.06
C TYR A 497 17.08 11.83 1.52
N TRP A 498 16.16 12.32 0.68
CA TRP A 498 15.45 13.55 0.99
C TRP A 498 14.38 13.42 2.09
N THR A 499 13.79 12.22 2.25
CA THR A 499 12.92 11.97 3.41
C THR A 499 13.70 11.89 4.72
N LEU A 500 14.94 11.37 4.70
CA LEU A 500 15.85 11.41 5.86
C LEU A 500 16.24 12.85 6.22
N VAL A 501 16.63 13.64 5.23
CA VAL A 501 16.98 15.05 5.42
C VAL A 501 15.83 15.79 6.09
N GLU A 502 14.60 15.62 5.59
CA GLU A 502 13.47 16.36 6.15
C GLU A 502 13.02 15.84 7.51
N SER A 503 13.08 14.52 7.73
CA SER A 503 12.81 13.94 9.05
C SER A 503 13.79 14.45 10.12
N ASN A 504 15.06 14.62 9.75
CA ASN A 504 16.08 15.21 10.63
C ASN A 504 15.80 16.72 10.88
N ASN A 505 15.43 17.48 9.84
CA ASN A 505 15.05 18.88 9.99
C ASN A 505 13.88 19.04 10.96
N ILE A 506 12.84 18.23 10.83
CA ILE A 506 11.66 18.26 11.70
C ILE A 506 12.04 17.88 13.14
N ALA A 507 12.87 16.85 13.33
CA ALA A 507 13.35 16.48 14.65
C ALA A 507 14.11 17.63 15.35
N ARG A 508 14.96 18.34 14.60
CA ARG A 508 15.72 19.50 15.10
C ARG A 508 14.81 20.70 15.41
N GLU A 509 13.82 20.98 14.54
CA GLU A 509 12.86 22.07 14.73
C GLU A 509 11.98 21.85 15.95
N ARG A 510 11.50 20.61 16.14
CA ARG A 510 10.60 20.23 17.24
C ARG A 510 11.32 19.81 18.51
N GLN A 511 12.63 19.59 18.44
CA GLN A 511 13.45 18.99 19.52
C GLN A 511 12.86 17.67 20.01
N GLU A 512 12.39 16.84 19.08
CA GLU A 512 11.70 15.59 19.34
C GLU A 512 12.11 14.54 18.32
N THR A 513 12.27 13.29 18.77
CA THR A 513 12.53 12.12 17.94
C THR A 513 11.47 11.06 18.17
N PHE A 514 11.31 10.12 17.25
CA PHE A 514 10.49 8.95 17.53
C PHE A 514 11.00 8.19 18.77
N VAL A 515 10.10 7.56 19.51
CA VAL A 515 10.43 6.83 20.74
C VAL A 515 11.31 5.61 20.41
N GLY A 516 12.45 5.49 21.10
CA GLY A 516 13.42 4.40 20.87
C GLY A 516 14.47 4.73 19.79
N PHE A 517 14.56 5.98 19.34
CA PHE A 517 15.58 6.41 18.37
C PHE A 517 16.99 6.00 18.79
N GLU A 518 17.32 6.15 20.06
CA GLU A 518 18.64 5.88 20.65
C GLU A 518 19.10 4.41 20.51
N LYS A 519 18.17 3.49 20.25
CA LYS A 519 18.43 2.05 20.01
C LYS A 519 18.44 1.65 18.54
N SER A 520 18.17 2.60 17.65
CA SER A 520 18.06 2.36 16.24
C SER A 520 19.44 2.35 15.53
N LYS A 521 19.50 1.71 14.37
CA LYS A 521 20.64 1.79 13.45
C LYS A 521 20.86 3.20 12.88
N TYR A 522 19.93 4.10 13.09
CA TYR A 522 20.10 5.51 12.76
C TYR A 522 20.95 6.22 13.80
N ALA A 523 20.73 5.94 15.09
CA ALA A 523 21.46 6.57 16.19
C ALA A 523 22.94 6.16 16.25
N ASP A 524 23.25 4.89 15.98
CA ASP A 524 24.64 4.40 15.90
C ASP A 524 25.31 4.71 14.55
N GLY A 525 24.52 5.12 13.55
CA GLY A 525 24.98 5.47 12.21
C GLY A 525 25.16 4.30 11.26
N SER A 526 25.01 3.05 11.71
CA SER A 526 25.22 1.85 10.88
C SER A 526 24.26 1.74 9.70
N TYR A 527 23.08 2.34 9.79
CA TYR A 527 22.16 2.43 8.66
C TYR A 527 22.79 3.07 7.40
N PHE A 528 23.69 4.02 7.59
CA PHE A 528 24.31 4.79 6.52
C PHE A 528 25.51 4.10 5.87
N ASP A 529 26.07 3.04 6.47
CA ASP A 529 27.30 2.41 6.01
C ASP A 529 27.26 2.03 4.53
N LYS A 530 26.16 1.44 4.06
CA LYS A 530 25.98 1.06 2.66
C LYS A 530 25.99 2.25 1.69
N TYR A 531 25.55 3.42 2.13
CA TYR A 531 25.51 4.64 1.31
C TYR A 531 26.86 5.35 1.29
N VAL A 532 27.58 5.35 2.39
CA VAL A 532 28.92 5.96 2.49
C VAL A 532 29.96 5.10 1.76
N THR A 533 29.82 3.77 1.80
CA THR A 533 30.75 2.84 1.15
C THR A 533 30.32 2.41 -0.25
N GLY A 534 29.01 2.43 -0.53
CA GLY A 534 28.44 2.09 -1.82
C GLY A 534 28.45 3.27 -2.79
N GLN A 535 28.24 2.96 -4.07
CA GLN A 535 28.11 3.97 -5.13
C GLN A 535 26.73 3.86 -5.77
N TYR A 536 25.76 4.59 -5.21
CA TYR A 536 24.41 4.71 -5.75
C TYR A 536 24.32 5.92 -6.68
N VAL A 537 25.00 5.80 -7.82
CA VAL A 537 25.04 6.84 -8.86
C VAL A 537 24.65 6.26 -10.20
N PRO A 538 24.09 7.05 -11.14
CA PRO A 538 23.81 6.61 -12.49
C PRO A 538 25.08 6.12 -13.18
N LYS A 539 25.05 4.92 -13.78
CA LYS A 539 26.20 4.27 -14.43
C LYS A 539 26.07 4.28 -15.95
N SER A 540 24.92 3.83 -16.45
CA SER A 540 24.65 3.83 -17.90
C SER A 540 24.41 5.26 -18.41
N ASP A 541 24.81 5.53 -19.64
CA ASP A 541 24.67 6.88 -20.22
C ASP A 541 23.21 7.29 -20.34
N ARG A 542 22.33 6.33 -20.60
CA ARG A 542 20.89 6.59 -20.65
C ARG A 542 20.33 7.05 -19.31
N ILE A 543 20.74 6.42 -18.21
CA ILE A 543 20.28 6.79 -16.87
C ILE A 543 20.93 8.11 -16.40
N LYS A 544 22.19 8.36 -16.74
CA LYS A 544 22.83 9.67 -16.52
C LYS A 544 22.04 10.79 -17.18
N GLU A 545 21.60 10.59 -18.44
CA GLU A 545 20.77 11.55 -19.18
C GLU A 545 19.44 11.81 -18.47
N LEU A 546 18.77 10.78 -17.96
CA LEU A 546 17.47 10.93 -17.27
C LEU A 546 17.58 11.67 -15.93
N PHE A 547 18.70 11.56 -15.25
CA PHE A 547 18.96 12.25 -13.98
C PHE A 547 19.79 13.54 -14.15
N ASP A 548 20.05 13.97 -15.40
CA ASP A 548 20.77 15.24 -15.63
C ASP A 548 19.99 16.41 -15.02
N GLY A 549 20.72 17.28 -14.32
CA GLY A 549 20.13 18.40 -13.58
C GLY A 549 19.55 18.04 -12.19
N HIS A 550 19.46 16.75 -11.83
CA HIS A 550 19.07 16.34 -10.48
C HIS A 550 20.29 16.18 -9.57
N PHE A 551 20.16 16.62 -8.33
CA PHE A 551 21.19 16.37 -7.31
C PHE A 551 21.25 14.89 -6.95
N ILE A 552 22.41 14.28 -7.12
CA ILE A 552 22.70 12.89 -6.74
C ILE A 552 23.66 12.89 -5.55
N PRO A 553 23.23 12.50 -4.35
CA PRO A 553 24.07 12.51 -3.16
C PRO A 553 25.25 11.54 -3.33
N GLN A 554 26.45 12.05 -3.01
CA GLN A 554 27.69 11.31 -3.01
C GLN A 554 28.00 10.78 -1.60
N ALA A 555 29.03 9.94 -1.45
CA ALA A 555 29.45 9.40 -0.17
C ALA A 555 29.63 10.49 0.93
N LYS A 556 30.15 11.67 0.57
CA LYS A 556 30.30 12.80 1.47
C LYS A 556 28.94 13.35 1.95
N ASP A 557 27.98 13.48 1.07
CA ASP A 557 26.64 13.99 1.43
C ASP A 557 25.93 13.02 2.39
N TRP A 558 26.09 11.71 2.17
CA TRP A 558 25.59 10.69 3.08
C TRP A 558 26.30 10.69 4.44
N GLU A 559 27.62 10.94 4.46
CA GLU A 559 28.37 11.07 5.70
C GLU A 559 27.92 12.30 6.50
N GLU A 560 27.73 13.44 5.83
CA GLU A 560 27.21 14.65 6.46
C GLU A 560 25.81 14.43 7.06
N LEU A 561 24.92 13.75 6.30
CA LEU A 561 23.60 13.41 6.80
C LEU A 561 23.67 12.44 7.99
N ARG A 562 24.55 11.44 7.95
CA ARG A 562 24.80 10.53 9.09
C ARG A 562 25.12 11.28 10.37
N GLU A 563 26.07 12.21 10.31
CA GLU A 563 26.46 12.99 11.48
C GLU A 563 25.34 13.91 11.98
N LEU A 564 24.54 14.51 11.09
CA LEU A 564 23.36 15.29 11.48
C LEU A 564 22.31 14.42 12.16
N VAL A 565 22.02 13.23 11.63
CA VAL A 565 21.05 12.30 12.21
C VAL A 565 21.52 11.77 13.57
N LYS A 566 22.79 11.43 13.71
CA LYS A 566 23.35 11.04 15.02
C LYS A 566 23.24 12.14 16.07
N LYS A 567 23.36 13.38 15.64
CA LYS A 567 23.32 14.56 16.53
C LYS A 567 21.91 14.95 16.93
N ASP A 568 21.03 15.08 15.94
CA ASP A 568 19.71 15.72 16.10
C ASP A 568 18.54 14.70 16.00
N GLY A 569 18.82 13.46 15.57
CA GLY A 569 17.85 12.37 15.45
C GLY A 569 16.97 12.42 14.21
N LEU A 570 15.96 11.57 14.19
CA LEU A 570 14.87 11.53 13.21
C LEU A 570 13.51 11.65 13.93
N TYR A 571 12.60 12.41 13.36
CA TYR A 571 11.24 12.53 13.87
C TYR A 571 10.39 11.28 13.56
N HIS A 572 10.59 10.67 12.40
CA HIS A 572 9.80 9.53 11.91
C HIS A 572 10.56 8.21 12.05
N GLN A 573 9.89 7.21 12.60
CA GLN A 573 10.43 5.85 12.69
C GLN A 573 10.55 5.19 11.31
N ASN A 574 9.51 5.30 10.47
CA ASN A 574 9.48 4.79 9.11
C ASN A 574 8.96 5.88 8.13
N ARG A 575 9.38 5.83 6.86
CA ARG A 575 9.17 6.93 5.91
C ARG A 575 8.75 6.49 4.51
N LEU A 576 9.15 5.32 4.04
CA LEU A 576 8.88 4.85 2.68
C LEU A 576 8.09 3.54 2.68
N ALA A 577 7.04 3.48 1.86
CA ALA A 577 6.27 2.28 1.55
C ALA A 577 5.61 2.42 0.18
N VAL A 578 5.55 1.36 -0.61
CA VAL A 578 4.97 1.41 -1.96
C VAL A 578 3.65 0.65 -2.01
N ALA A 579 2.56 1.40 -2.01
CA ALA A 579 1.20 0.90 -2.08
C ALA A 579 0.76 0.53 -3.52
N PRO A 580 -0.36 -0.21 -3.70
CA PRO A 580 -0.84 -0.60 -5.03
C PRO A 580 -1.38 0.57 -5.88
N ASN A 581 -1.84 1.66 -5.27
CA ASN A 581 -2.29 2.91 -5.92
C ASN A 581 -3.43 2.75 -6.93
N GLY A 582 -4.47 1.99 -6.63
CA GLY A 582 -5.55 1.67 -7.55
C GLY A 582 -6.22 2.89 -8.19
N SER A 583 -7.07 3.62 -7.43
CA SER A 583 -7.87 4.72 -7.98
C SER A 583 -7.08 6.01 -8.22
N ILE A 584 -6.08 6.29 -7.39
CA ILE A 584 -5.27 7.52 -7.52
C ILE A 584 -4.37 7.51 -8.75
N SER A 585 -3.97 6.36 -9.27
CA SER A 585 -3.21 6.28 -10.51
C SER A 585 -4.04 6.70 -11.72
N TYR A 586 -5.36 6.42 -11.74
CA TYR A 586 -6.25 6.88 -12.80
C TYR A 586 -6.36 8.40 -12.85
N ILE A 587 -6.57 9.08 -11.71
CA ILE A 587 -6.67 10.55 -11.70
C ILE A 587 -5.34 11.23 -12.09
N ASN A 588 -4.22 10.53 -11.89
CA ASN A 588 -2.89 10.97 -12.29
C ASN A 588 -2.48 10.50 -13.69
N ASP A 589 -3.38 9.78 -14.39
CA ASP A 589 -3.14 9.25 -15.74
C ASP A 589 -1.79 8.55 -15.88
N CYS A 590 -1.49 7.61 -15.00
CA CYS A 590 -0.25 6.84 -15.00
C CYS A 590 -0.46 5.38 -14.59
N SER A 591 0.52 4.53 -14.83
CA SER A 591 0.51 3.15 -14.36
C SER A 591 0.47 3.08 -12.82
N ALA A 592 -0.28 2.11 -12.29
CA ALA A 592 -0.40 1.93 -10.84
C ALA A 592 0.91 1.43 -10.25
N SER A 593 1.27 1.91 -9.05
CA SER A 593 2.46 1.48 -8.32
C SER A 593 3.74 1.52 -9.19
N ILE A 594 4.66 0.60 -8.94
CA ILE A 594 5.85 0.40 -9.77
C ILE A 594 5.80 -0.89 -10.59
N HIS A 595 4.66 -1.60 -10.60
CA HIS A 595 4.50 -2.80 -11.42
C HIS A 595 4.18 -2.47 -12.90
N PRO A 596 4.41 -3.40 -13.83
CA PRO A 596 4.03 -3.22 -15.23
C PRO A 596 2.51 -3.22 -15.39
N ILE A 597 2.01 -2.59 -16.46
CA ILE A 597 0.60 -2.63 -16.81
C ILE A 597 0.16 -4.06 -17.14
N THR A 598 -1.10 -4.39 -16.86
CA THR A 598 -1.70 -5.68 -17.22
C THR A 598 -2.19 -5.70 -18.66
N GLN A 599 -2.68 -4.55 -19.15
CA GLN A 599 -3.22 -4.38 -20.51
C GLN A 599 -2.85 -2.98 -21.03
N ARG A 600 -2.58 -2.87 -22.33
CA ARG A 600 -2.35 -1.57 -23.01
C ARG A 600 -3.59 -0.69 -23.05
N ILE A 601 -4.77 -1.31 -23.12
CA ILE A 601 -6.07 -0.68 -22.93
C ILE A 601 -6.78 -1.49 -21.88
N GLU A 602 -6.91 -0.93 -20.70
CA GLU A 602 -7.57 -1.58 -19.58
C GLU A 602 -9.09 -1.48 -19.73
N GLU A 603 -9.77 -2.61 -19.54
CA GLU A 603 -11.23 -2.67 -19.46
C GLU A 603 -11.66 -2.68 -18.00
N ARG A 604 -12.49 -1.74 -17.61
CA ARG A 604 -13.03 -1.64 -16.25
C ARG A 604 -14.55 -1.75 -16.28
N GLN A 605 -15.10 -2.64 -15.46
CA GLN A 605 -16.53 -2.76 -15.26
C GLN A 605 -16.98 -1.83 -14.14
N GLU A 606 -17.72 -0.79 -14.46
CA GLU A 606 -18.31 0.11 -13.47
C GLU A 606 -19.75 -0.31 -13.15
N LYS A 607 -20.04 -0.56 -11.87
CA LYS A 607 -21.27 -1.24 -11.36
C LYS A 607 -22.62 -0.72 -11.88
N LYS A 608 -22.70 0.53 -12.38
CA LYS A 608 -23.95 1.15 -12.83
C LYS A 608 -23.96 1.59 -14.30
N ILE A 609 -22.85 1.47 -15.00
CA ILE A 609 -22.62 2.23 -16.23
C ILE A 609 -22.20 1.32 -17.39
N GLY A 610 -21.61 0.16 -17.12
CA GLY A 610 -21.02 -0.72 -18.13
C GLY A 610 -19.50 -0.62 -18.16
N LYS A 611 -18.90 -0.88 -19.33
CA LYS A 611 -17.45 -0.93 -19.49
C LYS A 611 -16.87 0.44 -19.81
N ILE A 612 -15.73 0.75 -19.20
CA ILE A 612 -14.88 1.89 -19.55
C ILE A 612 -13.54 1.36 -20.03
N TYR A 613 -13.05 1.88 -21.14
CA TYR A 613 -11.75 1.57 -21.71
C TYR A 613 -10.75 2.68 -21.38
N TYR A 614 -9.62 2.27 -20.79
CA TYR A 614 -8.57 3.19 -20.36
C TYR A 614 -7.24 2.82 -21.05
N PRO A 615 -6.83 3.61 -22.08
CA PRO A 615 -5.53 3.44 -22.71
C PRO A 615 -4.39 3.83 -21.74
N ALA A 616 -3.28 3.09 -21.77
CA ALA A 616 -2.07 3.45 -21.03
C ALA A 616 -1.60 4.85 -21.42
N ASN A 617 -1.01 5.58 -20.48
CA ASN A 617 -0.55 6.95 -20.68
C ASN A 617 0.41 7.06 -21.89
N GLY A 618 0.13 7.97 -22.80
CA GLY A 618 0.96 8.18 -23.99
C GLY A 618 1.05 6.98 -24.94
N LEU A 619 0.08 6.06 -24.89
CA LEU A 619 0.02 4.91 -25.80
C LEU A 619 -0.02 5.38 -27.26
N SER A 620 0.93 4.93 -28.05
CA SER A 620 1.10 5.28 -29.47
C SER A 620 1.87 4.16 -30.17
N THR A 621 1.97 4.22 -31.49
CA THR A 621 2.80 3.29 -32.28
C THR A 621 4.27 3.27 -31.82
N ASP A 622 4.76 4.39 -31.31
CA ASP A 622 6.13 4.57 -30.83
C ASP A 622 6.36 3.94 -29.46
N THR A 623 5.38 4.04 -28.54
CA THR A 623 5.49 3.54 -27.15
C THR A 623 4.98 2.11 -26.98
N ILE A 624 4.16 1.59 -27.89
CA ILE A 624 3.62 0.21 -27.84
C ILE A 624 4.71 -0.86 -27.58
N PRO A 625 5.91 -0.81 -28.22
CA PRO A 625 6.95 -1.82 -27.99
C PRO A 625 7.50 -1.86 -26.56
N PHE A 626 7.30 -0.78 -25.80
CA PHE A 626 7.78 -0.63 -24.42
C PHE A 626 6.68 -0.90 -23.39
N TYR A 627 5.41 -1.00 -23.81
CA TYR A 627 4.28 -1.39 -22.99
C TYR A 627 4.00 -2.90 -23.09
N THR A 628 4.92 -3.70 -22.55
CA THR A 628 4.70 -5.16 -22.41
C THR A 628 3.76 -5.42 -21.24
N SER A 629 2.73 -6.25 -21.46
CA SER A 629 1.83 -6.69 -20.40
C SER A 629 2.60 -7.44 -19.31
N ALA A 630 2.22 -7.23 -18.05
CA ALA A 630 2.73 -8.01 -16.92
C ALA A 630 2.59 -9.52 -17.13
N TYR A 631 1.49 -9.95 -17.76
CA TYR A 631 1.23 -11.36 -18.09
C TYR A 631 2.11 -11.94 -19.20
N ASP A 632 2.80 -11.08 -19.95
CA ASP A 632 3.64 -11.46 -21.10
C ASP A 632 5.14 -11.29 -20.81
N MET A 633 5.53 -11.18 -19.54
CA MET A 633 6.92 -11.05 -19.15
C MET A 633 7.33 -12.03 -18.03
N ASP A 634 8.60 -12.36 -17.98
CA ASP A 634 9.16 -13.15 -16.89
C ASP A 634 9.07 -12.37 -15.57
N MET A 635 8.37 -12.92 -14.59
CA MET A 635 8.19 -12.30 -13.30
C MET A 635 9.49 -12.08 -12.51
N ARG A 636 10.58 -12.79 -12.83
CA ARG A 636 11.90 -12.50 -12.27
C ARG A 636 12.36 -11.08 -12.61
N LYS A 637 12.01 -10.55 -13.80
CA LYS A 637 12.31 -9.17 -14.20
C LYS A 637 11.52 -8.16 -13.36
N VAL A 638 10.27 -8.48 -13.02
CA VAL A 638 9.47 -7.65 -12.10
C VAL A 638 10.08 -7.69 -10.70
N ILE A 639 10.45 -8.86 -10.22
CA ILE A 639 11.13 -9.03 -8.93
C ILE A 639 12.43 -8.24 -8.88
N ASP A 640 13.24 -8.22 -9.94
CA ASP A 640 14.50 -7.45 -9.99
C ASP A 640 14.26 -5.93 -9.86
N VAL A 641 13.22 -5.40 -10.49
CA VAL A 641 12.82 -3.99 -10.35
C VAL A 641 12.38 -3.70 -8.92
N TYR A 642 11.55 -4.56 -8.33
CA TYR A 642 11.12 -4.41 -6.93
C TYR A 642 12.28 -4.56 -5.94
N ALA A 643 13.22 -5.44 -6.20
CA ALA A 643 14.42 -5.60 -5.37
C ALA A 643 15.29 -4.33 -5.37
N ALA A 644 15.43 -3.68 -6.52
CA ALA A 644 16.14 -2.41 -6.63
C ALA A 644 15.51 -1.29 -5.78
N ALA A 645 14.18 -1.24 -5.71
CA ALA A 645 13.47 -0.31 -4.83
C ALA A 645 13.54 -0.73 -3.35
N THR A 646 13.42 -2.03 -3.06
CA THR A 646 13.44 -2.59 -1.70
C THR A 646 14.70 -2.21 -0.92
N GLU A 647 15.81 -2.05 -1.62
CA GLU A 647 17.09 -1.66 -1.01
C GLU A 647 17.02 -0.33 -0.25
N HIS A 648 16.15 0.58 -0.69
CA HIS A 648 16.04 1.94 -0.16
C HIS A 648 14.75 2.19 0.62
N VAL A 649 13.76 1.30 0.47
CA VAL A 649 12.46 1.42 1.16
C VAL A 649 12.57 0.74 2.53
N ASP A 650 12.38 1.50 3.59
CA ASP A 650 12.50 0.99 4.97
C ASP A 650 11.33 0.07 5.38
N GLN A 651 10.14 0.24 4.83
CA GLN A 651 9.05 -0.71 4.99
C GLN A 651 9.00 -1.72 3.80
N GLY A 652 7.83 -1.97 3.23
CA GLY A 652 7.63 -2.93 2.15
C GLY A 652 7.09 -2.31 0.86
N LEU A 653 6.90 -3.19 -0.11
CA LEU A 653 6.30 -2.87 -1.41
C LEU A 653 5.26 -3.93 -1.74
N SER A 654 4.10 -3.51 -2.25
CA SER A 654 3.00 -4.41 -2.65
C SER A 654 3.33 -5.12 -3.98
N LEU A 655 4.22 -6.10 -3.93
CA LEU A 655 4.60 -6.89 -5.10
C LEU A 655 3.50 -7.85 -5.50
N THR A 656 2.91 -7.67 -6.68
CA THR A 656 2.00 -8.63 -7.30
C THR A 656 2.73 -9.42 -8.38
N LEU A 657 2.54 -10.74 -8.40
CA LEU A 657 3.02 -11.61 -9.47
C LEU A 657 1.86 -11.91 -10.43
N PHE A 658 2.09 -11.68 -11.72
CA PHE A 658 1.11 -11.83 -12.78
C PHE A 658 1.46 -13.04 -13.63
N LEU A 659 0.62 -14.07 -13.61
CA LEU A 659 0.86 -15.34 -14.28
C LEU A 659 -0.27 -15.66 -15.24
N ARG A 660 0.01 -16.46 -16.26
CA ARG A 660 -1.01 -17.11 -17.10
C ARG A 660 -1.18 -18.56 -16.66
N SER A 661 -2.33 -19.15 -16.94
CA SER A 661 -2.55 -20.59 -16.82
C SER A 661 -1.53 -21.39 -17.67
N GLU A 662 -1.11 -20.82 -18.79
CA GLU A 662 0.04 -21.25 -19.56
C GLU A 662 1.21 -20.26 -19.43
N LEU A 663 2.37 -20.74 -18.97
CA LEU A 663 3.61 -19.99 -18.92
C LEU A 663 4.50 -20.37 -20.11
N PRO A 664 4.59 -19.51 -21.14
CA PRO A 664 5.37 -19.83 -22.33
C PRO A 664 6.84 -20.07 -22.00
N LYS A 665 7.40 -21.20 -22.45
CA LYS A 665 8.82 -21.55 -22.27
C LYS A 665 9.77 -20.54 -22.93
N GLU A 666 9.30 -19.83 -23.94
CA GLU A 666 10.03 -18.75 -24.61
C GLU A 666 10.28 -17.55 -23.69
N ILE A 667 9.43 -17.39 -22.67
CA ILE A 667 9.56 -16.33 -21.64
C ILE A 667 10.30 -16.86 -20.42
N TYR A 668 10.00 -18.11 -20.02
CA TYR A 668 10.52 -18.73 -18.81
C TYR A 668 11.51 -19.84 -19.13
N GLU A 669 12.79 -19.56 -19.11
CA GLU A 669 13.89 -20.47 -19.52
C GLU A 669 13.94 -21.80 -18.76
N TRP A 670 13.40 -21.88 -17.53
CA TRP A 670 13.37 -23.12 -16.75
C TRP A 670 12.22 -24.06 -17.14
N LYS A 671 11.31 -23.61 -18.00
CA LYS A 671 10.12 -24.38 -18.38
C LYS A 671 10.46 -25.44 -19.41
N THR A 672 9.90 -26.63 -19.22
CA THR A 672 9.90 -27.71 -20.21
C THR A 672 8.57 -27.82 -20.92
N GLU A 673 7.47 -27.40 -20.23
CA GLU A 673 6.10 -27.39 -20.73
C GLU A 673 5.49 -26.02 -20.45
N ASN A 674 4.50 -25.61 -21.26
CA ASN A 674 3.87 -24.29 -21.12
C ASN A 674 2.93 -24.22 -19.90
N LYS A 675 2.36 -25.35 -19.46
CA LYS A 675 1.41 -25.36 -18.35
C LYS A 675 2.02 -24.85 -17.04
N GLN A 676 1.33 -23.94 -16.36
CA GLN A 676 1.72 -23.48 -15.02
C GLN A 676 1.65 -24.63 -14.00
N THR A 677 2.63 -24.69 -13.12
CA THR A 677 2.72 -25.69 -12.06
C THR A 677 3.02 -25.05 -10.69
N THR A 678 2.76 -25.76 -9.60
CA THR A 678 3.13 -25.33 -8.24
C THR A 678 4.63 -25.11 -8.10
N ARG A 679 5.46 -25.84 -8.85
CA ARG A 679 6.91 -25.66 -8.90
C ARG A 679 7.30 -24.28 -9.43
N ASP A 680 6.57 -23.73 -10.41
CA ASP A 680 6.86 -22.40 -10.96
C ASP A 680 6.65 -21.31 -9.91
N LEU A 681 5.59 -21.42 -9.10
CA LEU A 681 5.34 -20.53 -7.97
C LEU A 681 6.42 -20.64 -6.90
N SER A 682 6.84 -21.86 -6.58
CA SER A 682 7.95 -22.10 -5.65
C SER A 682 9.26 -21.46 -6.16
N ILE A 683 9.59 -21.60 -7.45
CA ILE A 683 10.77 -20.97 -8.06
C ILE A 683 10.68 -19.44 -7.93
N LEU A 684 9.55 -18.82 -8.24
CA LEU A 684 9.39 -17.37 -8.16
C LEU A 684 9.46 -16.84 -6.72
N ARG A 685 8.84 -17.55 -5.75
CA ARG A 685 8.96 -17.17 -4.32
C ARG A 685 10.40 -17.29 -3.82
N ASN A 686 11.09 -18.38 -4.15
CA ASN A 686 12.50 -18.56 -3.79
C ASN A 686 13.40 -17.51 -4.48
N TYR A 687 13.09 -17.13 -5.72
CA TYR A 687 13.82 -16.05 -6.40
C TYR A 687 13.60 -14.70 -5.69
N ALA A 688 12.34 -14.37 -5.34
CA ALA A 688 12.02 -13.16 -4.60
C ALA A 688 12.72 -13.15 -3.22
N PHE A 689 12.68 -14.25 -2.48
CA PHE A 689 13.36 -14.41 -1.20
C PHE A 689 14.89 -14.16 -1.35
N ASN A 690 15.54 -14.79 -2.33
CA ASN A 690 16.97 -14.62 -2.58
C ASN A 690 17.35 -13.19 -3.02
N LYS A 691 16.42 -12.44 -3.61
CA LYS A 691 16.58 -11.02 -3.97
C LYS A 691 16.30 -10.05 -2.82
N GLY A 692 15.96 -10.54 -1.64
CA GLY A 692 15.68 -9.72 -0.47
C GLY A 692 14.29 -9.07 -0.46
N ILE A 693 13.35 -9.59 -1.22
CA ILE A 693 11.95 -9.13 -1.19
C ILE A 693 11.34 -9.44 0.18
N LYS A 694 10.81 -8.41 0.82
CA LYS A 694 10.24 -8.51 2.17
C LYS A 694 8.82 -9.08 2.17
N SER A 695 8.04 -8.81 1.11
CA SER A 695 6.64 -9.25 1.01
C SER A 695 6.21 -9.49 -0.43
N ILE A 696 5.32 -10.47 -0.62
CA ILE A 696 4.60 -10.73 -1.87
C ILE A 696 3.11 -10.57 -1.57
N TYR A 697 2.46 -9.70 -2.32
CA TYR A 697 1.03 -9.39 -2.18
C TYR A 697 0.18 -10.44 -2.90
N TYR A 698 -0.43 -10.13 -4.04
CA TYR A 698 -1.23 -11.09 -4.80
C TYR A 698 -0.40 -11.96 -5.76
N ILE A 699 -0.90 -13.18 -5.97
CA ILE A 699 -0.62 -13.91 -7.21
C ILE A 699 -1.89 -13.88 -8.05
N ARG A 700 -1.82 -13.24 -9.22
CA ARG A 700 -2.92 -13.15 -10.16
C ARG A 700 -2.66 -14.07 -11.34
N THR A 701 -3.61 -14.99 -11.61
CA THR A 701 -3.52 -15.90 -12.75
C THR A 701 -4.61 -15.55 -13.75
N TYR A 702 -4.20 -15.24 -14.99
CA TYR A 702 -5.10 -15.02 -16.11
C TYR A 702 -5.37 -16.36 -16.79
N THR A 703 -6.65 -16.74 -16.93
CA THR A 703 -7.07 -17.98 -17.59
C THR A 703 -7.36 -17.73 -19.06
N ASP A 704 -7.28 -18.80 -19.88
CA ASP A 704 -7.51 -18.71 -21.35
C ASP A 704 -8.98 -18.35 -21.68
N ASP A 705 -9.90 -18.59 -20.75
CA ASP A 705 -11.32 -18.19 -20.87
C ASP A 705 -11.56 -16.69 -20.62
N GLY A 706 -10.50 -15.91 -20.35
CA GLY A 706 -10.57 -14.48 -20.12
C GLY A 706 -10.95 -14.09 -18.69
N GLU A 707 -10.98 -15.04 -17.77
CA GLU A 707 -11.19 -14.77 -16.34
C GLU A 707 -9.86 -14.59 -15.61
N GLU A 708 -9.81 -13.65 -14.71
CA GLU A 708 -8.66 -13.41 -13.82
C GLU A 708 -8.93 -14.04 -12.46
N VAL A 709 -8.24 -15.13 -12.14
CA VAL A 709 -8.30 -15.78 -10.83
C VAL A 709 -7.48 -14.97 -9.84
N GLY A 710 -8.02 -14.73 -8.64
CA GLY A 710 -7.42 -13.82 -7.65
C GLY A 710 -7.81 -12.35 -7.87
N SER A 711 -8.68 -12.07 -8.84
CA SER A 711 -9.20 -10.73 -9.13
C SER A 711 -10.32 -10.26 -8.19
N ASN A 712 -10.75 -11.07 -7.24
CA ASN A 712 -11.52 -10.57 -6.10
C ASN A 712 -10.63 -9.58 -5.33
N GLN A 713 -10.38 -8.47 -6.02
CA GLN A 713 -9.64 -7.34 -5.49
C GLN A 713 -10.29 -7.01 -4.15
N CYS A 714 -9.48 -6.88 -3.14
CA CYS A 714 -9.89 -6.16 -1.96
C CYS A 714 -10.54 -4.86 -2.45
N GLU A 715 -11.87 -4.79 -2.47
CA GLU A 715 -12.60 -3.60 -2.95
C GLU A 715 -12.11 -2.35 -2.21
N SER A 716 -11.46 -2.53 -1.05
CA SER A 716 -10.85 -1.46 -0.28
C SER A 716 -9.55 -0.90 -0.88
N CYS A 717 -8.84 -1.65 -1.74
CA CYS A 717 -7.61 -1.18 -2.38
C CYS A 717 -7.85 -0.60 -3.78
N VAL A 718 -9.03 -0.81 -4.36
CA VAL A 718 -9.38 -0.46 -5.74
C VAL A 718 -10.23 0.81 -5.83
N ILE A 719 -10.82 1.24 -4.73
CA ILE A 719 -11.66 2.44 -4.69
C ILE A 719 -10.84 3.64 -4.24
#